data_f6d0684eb4aa6c4e229389df4360d950
#
_entry.id   f6d0684eb4aa6c4e229389df4360d950
#
_cell.length_a   1.000
_cell.length_b   1.000
_cell.length_c   1.000
_cell.angle_alpha   90.00
_cell.angle_beta   90.00
_cell.angle_gamma   90.00
#
_symmetry.space_group_name_H-M   'P 1'
#
loop_
_entity.id
_entity.type
_entity.pdbx_description
1 polymer ?
#
loop_
_entity_poly.entity_id
_entity_poly.type
_entity_poly.pdbx_seq_one_letter_code
_entity_poly.pdbx_strand_id
1 'polypeptide(L)'
;MMQQYQAVKNAHPDQILFFRLGDFYEMFLDDAILVSKELELTLTKRSTAGDGIPMCGVPYHAAESYINKLVNKGYKVAICEQIGDPKAKGLTKREVIKIITPGTVMNESALTSSKNNYIALIYEENHAIYLAGADISTGECFYSIYDGPDRCQLLFDELYRLMMPELLLIKPFSYERELKNFLSLRLNNCLVNELTEITSQVEDLMLQHFDVHNRPDNKIAHKAIATLLEYLHETVKTDLTHLNKLTYLDSSKSLFIDTYTLRNLEITRNLRDGGKKDTLYDVLDFTKTAMGSRLLRKWLEYPLLNPKKINDRLDAVANLVSDFSLRNNLREQLKEIYDFERLLTRMEVGTANARDMNALKSSLYVLPAIKKSLAKVTAKLLVNIHQKISTYDDLVVLIDKAIVEDPSFSIREGGFIKDGYNQELDEYRNIAKNSKRLLQQMEEDEKNKTGIKSLKIGYNKVFGYYIEVRHSSTEMVPENYIRKQTLANAERYITPELKEFETKILGAQEKIVQLEYNLFTELRDILKTQISSIQNTAHEIAILDVLVSLAQAGDEYNYIRPKLLDDGTIHIKDGRHPLVERILNRDLFVPNDTHLDNAQNEIMIITGPNMAGKSTYMRQSALLTLMTQVGSFIPAREASISPVDKIFTRIGASDDLVSGQSTFMVEMNEVSHILKYATNKSLVILDEIGRGTSTYDGMSIARAVIEHIRDHIGAKTLFATHYHELTDLEDDVHVKNYCIAVKEKGSDVTFLRRIIRGSADKSYGIHVAKLAGLPQEVVKRAETILIDLENTAPTKEKTIISKDISDENNIDTTLKQDTAITNDTSQEVNYLQDNQEDTKTVDYQEKTPTLTANSTKKLKFMQVAEMPTLFGVSISTQ
;
A
#
# COMPACT_ATOMS: atom_id res chain seq x y z
N MET A 1 -6.66 42.84 -4.71
CA MET A 1 -6.41 41.58 -4.06
C MET A 1 -7.58 40.61 -4.25
N MET A 2 -8.82 40.88 -3.81
CA MET A 2 -9.97 39.97 -4.04
C MET A 2 -10.24 39.64 -5.50
N GLN A 3 -10.06 40.61 -6.40
CA GLN A 3 -10.17 40.36 -7.86
C GLN A 3 -9.12 39.33 -8.35
N GLN A 4 -7.86 39.39 -7.83
CA GLN A 4 -6.86 38.37 -8.14
C GLN A 4 -7.24 37.01 -7.56
N TYR A 5 -7.72 36.98 -6.29
CA TYR A 5 -8.19 35.73 -5.69
C TYR A 5 -9.29 35.09 -6.54
N GLN A 6 -10.32 35.90 -6.88
CA GLN A 6 -11.44 35.38 -7.69
C GLN A 6 -11.02 34.91 -9.07
N ALA A 7 -10.09 35.62 -9.71
CA ALA A 7 -9.57 35.21 -11.02
C ALA A 7 -8.83 33.86 -10.94
N VAL A 8 -8.00 33.67 -9.91
CA VAL A 8 -7.30 32.41 -9.68
C VAL A 8 -8.29 31.30 -9.29
N LYS A 9 -9.27 31.60 -8.42
CA LYS A 9 -10.28 30.60 -8.02
C LYS A 9 -11.17 30.16 -9.19
N ASN A 10 -11.53 31.06 -10.08
CA ASN A 10 -12.30 30.72 -11.29
C ASN A 10 -11.53 29.81 -12.26
N ALA A 11 -10.19 29.94 -12.30
CA ALA A 11 -9.33 29.02 -13.06
C ALA A 11 -9.13 27.65 -12.35
N HIS A 12 -9.39 27.59 -11.04
CA HIS A 12 -9.20 26.40 -10.22
C HIS A 12 -10.44 26.14 -9.33
N PRO A 13 -11.63 25.91 -9.90
CA PRO A 13 -12.89 25.86 -9.15
C PRO A 13 -12.94 24.69 -8.15
N ASP A 14 -12.38 23.52 -8.50
CA ASP A 14 -12.44 22.28 -7.72
C ASP A 14 -11.32 22.14 -6.68
N GLN A 15 -10.37 23.09 -6.64
CA GLN A 15 -9.25 23.07 -5.71
C GLN A 15 -9.47 24.07 -4.58
N ILE A 16 -9.11 23.72 -3.35
CA ILE A 16 -9.03 24.64 -2.23
C ILE A 16 -7.84 25.57 -2.47
N LEU A 17 -8.06 26.87 -2.53
CA LEU A 17 -7.02 27.85 -2.87
C LEU A 17 -6.30 28.35 -1.62
N PHE A 18 -5.05 27.94 -1.42
CA PHE A 18 -4.12 28.50 -0.42
C PHE A 18 -3.43 29.73 -1.01
N PHE A 19 -3.97 30.90 -0.73
CA PHE A 19 -3.56 32.16 -1.35
C PHE A 19 -2.58 32.91 -0.44
N ARG A 20 -1.34 33.11 -0.91
CA ARG A 20 -0.27 33.74 -0.11
C ARG A 20 -0.53 35.23 0.14
N LEU A 21 -0.59 35.59 1.43
CA LEU A 21 -0.68 36.99 1.88
C LEU A 21 0.27 37.22 3.06
N GLY A 22 1.43 37.81 2.78
CA GLY A 22 2.47 38.00 3.78
C GLY A 22 2.96 36.66 4.32
N ASP A 23 2.86 36.47 5.63
CA ASP A 23 3.30 35.27 6.33
C ASP A 23 2.22 34.18 6.47
N PHE A 24 1.07 34.36 5.79
CA PHE A 24 -0.05 33.44 5.85
C PHE A 24 -0.46 32.95 4.46
N TYR A 25 -1.01 31.75 4.41
CA TYR A 25 -1.93 31.33 3.37
C TYR A 25 -3.35 31.61 3.86
N GLU A 26 -4.07 32.44 3.15
CA GLU A 26 -5.44 32.78 3.46
C GLU A 26 -6.41 32.17 2.44
N MET A 27 -7.52 31.65 2.94
CA MET A 27 -8.63 31.13 2.16
C MET A 27 -9.83 32.04 2.36
N PHE A 28 -10.65 32.22 1.33
CA PHE A 28 -11.82 33.10 1.32
C PHE A 28 -13.06 32.39 0.82
N LEU A 29 -14.24 32.97 1.10
CA LEU A 29 -15.55 32.51 0.65
C LEU A 29 -15.81 31.05 1.07
N ASP A 30 -16.24 30.19 0.14
CA ASP A 30 -16.60 28.79 0.38
C ASP A 30 -15.40 27.97 0.82
N ASP A 31 -14.20 28.24 0.29
CA ASP A 31 -12.95 27.58 0.73
C ASP A 31 -12.68 27.85 2.21
N ALA A 32 -12.92 29.06 2.68
CA ALA A 32 -12.71 29.41 4.10
C ALA A 32 -13.71 28.67 5.02
N ILE A 33 -14.98 28.58 4.60
CA ILE A 33 -16.01 27.87 5.37
C ILE A 33 -15.68 26.37 5.43
N LEU A 34 -15.31 25.76 4.30
CA LEU A 34 -14.94 24.35 4.21
C LEU A 34 -13.71 24.06 5.08
N VAL A 35 -12.62 24.80 4.87
CA VAL A 35 -11.33 24.56 5.56
C VAL A 35 -11.45 24.81 7.05
N SER A 36 -12.19 25.84 7.48
CA SER A 36 -12.41 26.09 8.90
C SER A 36 -13.11 24.91 9.60
N LYS A 37 -14.07 24.28 8.93
CA LYS A 37 -14.77 23.10 9.41
C LYS A 37 -13.88 21.86 9.44
N GLU A 38 -13.18 21.60 8.33
CA GLU A 38 -12.37 20.38 8.14
C GLU A 38 -11.09 20.35 9.01
N LEU A 39 -10.54 21.52 9.32
CA LEU A 39 -9.29 21.67 10.08
C LEU A 39 -9.50 22.28 11.47
N GLU A 40 -10.76 22.54 11.86
CA GLU A 40 -11.13 23.18 13.15
C GLU A 40 -10.44 24.54 13.34
N LEU A 41 -10.34 25.33 12.24
CA LEU A 41 -9.73 26.65 12.27
C LEU A 41 -10.78 27.72 12.57
N THR A 42 -10.36 28.81 13.21
CA THR A 42 -11.22 29.96 13.47
C THR A 42 -11.65 30.63 12.17
N LEU A 43 -12.94 30.64 11.89
CA LEU A 43 -13.53 31.39 10.77
C LEU A 43 -13.66 32.86 11.19
N THR A 44 -13.01 33.77 10.45
CA THR A 44 -13.04 35.21 10.65
C THR A 44 -13.72 35.89 9.46
N LYS A 45 -13.91 37.18 9.56
CA LYS A 45 -14.44 38.00 8.44
C LYS A 45 -13.47 39.11 8.11
N ARG A 46 -13.16 39.27 6.83
CA ARG A 46 -12.43 40.46 6.36
C ARG A 46 -13.44 41.57 6.12
N SER A 47 -13.30 42.67 6.86
CA SER A 47 -14.17 43.84 6.74
C SER A 47 -13.90 44.59 5.42
N THR A 48 -14.88 44.54 4.52
CA THR A 48 -15.15 45.51 3.48
C THR A 48 -16.54 46.07 3.81
N ALA A 49 -16.85 47.28 3.47
CA ALA A 49 -18.15 47.91 3.78
C ALA A 49 -19.29 46.96 3.38
N GLY A 50 -19.92 46.30 4.37
CA GLY A 50 -20.95 45.28 4.18
C GLY A 50 -20.78 44.07 5.13
N ASP A 51 -21.42 42.93 4.85
CA ASP A 51 -21.49 41.74 5.72
C ASP A 51 -20.15 41.00 5.97
N GLY A 52 -19.06 41.50 5.41
CA GLY A 52 -17.69 40.93 5.57
C GLY A 52 -17.50 39.58 4.87
N ILE A 53 -16.37 39.40 4.18
CA ILE A 53 -16.03 38.18 3.44
C ILE A 53 -15.50 37.11 4.43
N PRO A 54 -16.08 35.90 4.48
CA PRO A 54 -15.53 34.80 5.29
C PRO A 54 -14.08 34.52 4.91
N MET A 55 -13.22 34.39 5.91
CA MET A 55 -11.81 34.03 5.74
C MET A 55 -11.28 33.17 6.88
N CYS A 56 -10.36 32.31 6.57
CA CYS A 56 -9.49 31.64 7.53
C CYS A 56 -8.06 31.61 6.97
N GLY A 57 -7.07 31.37 7.80
CA GLY A 57 -5.69 31.36 7.36
C GLY A 57 -4.79 30.50 8.24
N VAL A 58 -3.70 30.05 7.67
CA VAL A 58 -2.65 29.28 8.35
C VAL A 58 -1.30 29.94 8.10
N PRO A 59 -0.37 29.95 9.09
CA PRO A 59 0.98 30.41 8.87
C PRO A 59 1.66 29.59 7.75
N TYR A 60 2.36 30.25 6.83
CA TYR A 60 2.95 29.55 5.68
C TYR A 60 3.93 28.45 6.07
N HIS A 61 4.69 28.63 7.14
CA HIS A 61 5.66 27.66 7.64
C HIS A 61 5.01 26.41 8.25
N ALA A 62 3.73 26.49 8.63
CA ALA A 62 2.94 25.39 9.18
C ALA A 62 1.93 24.81 8.15
N ALA A 63 1.80 25.41 6.98
CA ALA A 63 0.77 25.10 5.99
C ALA A 63 0.79 23.62 5.56
N GLU A 64 1.98 23.02 5.49
CA GLU A 64 2.18 21.65 5.05
C GLU A 64 1.36 20.64 5.86
N SER A 65 1.34 20.75 7.17
CA SER A 65 0.56 19.86 8.04
C SER A 65 -0.95 19.98 7.82
N TYR A 66 -1.42 21.18 7.50
CA TYR A 66 -2.83 21.44 7.20
C TYR A 66 -3.21 20.94 5.80
N ILE A 67 -2.34 21.15 4.81
CA ILE A 67 -2.50 20.64 3.45
C ILE A 67 -2.61 19.11 3.48
N ASN A 68 -1.69 18.44 4.20
CA ASN A 68 -1.69 16.98 4.34
C ASN A 68 -3.01 16.45 4.92
N LYS A 69 -3.57 17.13 5.92
CA LYS A 69 -4.88 16.75 6.48
C LYS A 69 -6.02 16.86 5.48
N LEU A 70 -6.03 17.92 4.66
CA LEU A 70 -7.05 18.10 3.61
C LEU A 70 -6.90 17.06 2.49
N VAL A 71 -5.69 16.84 2.03
CA VAL A 71 -5.40 15.90 0.95
C VAL A 71 -5.72 14.46 1.38
N ASN A 72 -5.41 14.06 2.63
CA ASN A 72 -5.79 12.76 3.18
C ASN A 72 -7.31 12.55 3.30
N LYS A 73 -8.08 13.65 3.32
CA LYS A 73 -9.56 13.63 3.25
C LYS A 73 -10.09 13.67 1.81
N GLY A 74 -9.22 13.61 0.79
CA GLY A 74 -9.58 13.59 -0.63
C GLY A 74 -9.71 14.96 -1.28
N TYR A 75 -9.35 16.05 -0.61
CA TYR A 75 -9.39 17.40 -1.21
C TYR A 75 -8.15 17.69 -2.05
N LYS A 76 -8.32 18.48 -3.10
CA LYS A 76 -7.22 19.05 -3.90
C LYS A 76 -6.89 20.44 -3.37
N VAL A 77 -5.60 20.76 -3.26
CA VAL A 77 -5.14 22.06 -2.74
C VAL A 77 -4.25 22.74 -3.78
N ALA A 78 -4.64 23.93 -4.22
CA ALA A 78 -3.84 24.78 -5.11
C ALA A 78 -3.03 25.78 -4.28
N ILE A 79 -1.70 25.74 -4.43
CA ILE A 79 -0.77 26.65 -3.75
C ILE A 79 -0.51 27.85 -4.63
N CYS A 80 -0.95 29.01 -4.19
CA CYS A 80 -0.80 30.27 -4.91
C CYS A 80 0.22 31.16 -4.21
N GLU A 81 1.39 31.35 -4.83
CA GLU A 81 2.51 32.13 -4.32
C GLU A 81 2.64 33.50 -4.99
N GLN A 82 3.35 34.38 -4.30
CA GLN A 82 3.73 35.69 -4.83
C GLN A 82 4.91 35.56 -5.79
N ILE A 83 4.75 36.05 -7.02
CA ILE A 83 5.80 36.01 -8.05
C ILE A 83 6.30 37.44 -8.29
N GLY A 84 7.63 37.60 -8.41
CA GLY A 84 8.31 38.87 -8.65
C GLY A 84 8.93 39.48 -7.41
N ASP A 85 9.56 40.65 -7.59
CA ASP A 85 10.23 41.39 -6.50
C ASP A 85 9.22 41.92 -5.47
N PRO A 86 9.33 41.49 -4.19
CA PRO A 86 8.46 41.97 -3.10
C PRO A 86 8.55 43.48 -2.89
N LYS A 87 9.62 44.14 -3.36
CA LYS A 87 9.88 45.59 -3.24
C LYS A 87 9.34 46.38 -4.44
N ALA A 88 8.79 45.71 -5.50
CA ALA A 88 8.24 46.40 -6.65
C ALA A 88 6.99 47.20 -6.28
N LYS A 89 6.87 48.46 -6.80
CA LYS A 89 5.68 49.30 -6.59
C LYS A 89 4.50 48.68 -7.34
N GLY A 90 3.43 48.33 -6.62
CA GLY A 90 2.18 47.81 -7.19
C GLY A 90 1.64 46.58 -6.50
N LEU A 91 0.57 46.00 -7.03
CA LEU A 91 0.01 44.71 -6.57
C LEU A 91 0.90 43.59 -7.08
N THR A 92 1.56 42.88 -6.15
CA THR A 92 2.36 41.70 -6.46
C THR A 92 1.52 40.67 -7.22
N LYS A 93 2.01 40.14 -8.32
CA LYS A 93 1.37 39.05 -9.09
C LYS A 93 1.40 37.77 -8.27
N ARG A 94 0.33 37.00 -8.36
CA ARG A 94 0.21 35.68 -7.68
C ARG A 94 -0.23 34.65 -8.68
N GLU A 95 0.42 33.52 -8.66
CA GLU A 95 0.14 32.39 -9.56
C GLU A 95 0.13 31.07 -8.78
N VAL A 96 -0.64 30.11 -9.29
CA VAL A 96 -0.62 28.74 -8.77
C VAL A 96 0.67 28.06 -9.23
N ILE A 97 1.56 27.79 -8.27
CA ILE A 97 2.85 27.14 -8.51
C ILE A 97 2.79 25.61 -8.40
N LYS A 98 1.74 25.07 -7.76
CA LYS A 98 1.57 23.66 -7.55
C LYS A 98 0.14 23.34 -7.14
N ILE A 99 -0.39 22.21 -7.62
CA ILE A 99 -1.63 21.60 -7.13
C ILE A 99 -1.27 20.30 -6.43
N ILE A 100 -1.69 20.14 -5.18
CA ILE A 100 -1.44 18.95 -4.38
C ILE A 100 -2.72 18.14 -4.30
N THR A 101 -2.67 16.90 -4.79
CA THR A 101 -3.76 15.94 -4.79
C THR A 101 -3.36 14.68 -4.02
N PRO A 102 -4.26 13.77 -3.65
CA PRO A 102 -3.89 12.53 -2.97
C PRO A 102 -2.80 11.72 -3.68
N GLY A 103 -2.81 11.67 -5.01
CA GLY A 103 -1.82 10.93 -5.81
C GLY A 103 -0.52 11.71 -6.08
N THR A 104 -0.50 13.04 -5.88
CA THR A 104 0.68 13.88 -6.17
C THR A 104 1.43 14.36 -4.92
N VAL A 105 1.11 13.80 -3.74
CA VAL A 105 1.82 14.08 -2.50
C VAL A 105 3.26 13.57 -2.58
N MET A 106 4.22 14.44 -2.23
CA MET A 106 5.66 14.12 -2.19
C MET A 106 6.26 14.26 -0.79
N ASN A 107 5.45 14.73 0.14
CA ASN A 107 5.89 15.09 1.47
C ASN A 107 6.05 13.84 2.33
N GLU A 108 7.23 13.64 2.94
CA GLU A 108 7.53 12.48 3.75
C GLU A 108 6.58 12.36 4.96
N SER A 109 6.17 13.48 5.55
CA SER A 109 5.23 13.50 6.67
C SER A 109 3.81 13.03 6.32
N ALA A 110 3.43 13.07 5.03
CA ALA A 110 2.12 12.63 4.54
C ALA A 110 2.15 11.22 3.94
N LEU A 111 3.34 10.73 3.57
CA LEU A 111 3.53 9.44 2.93
C LEU A 111 3.87 8.35 3.95
N THR A 112 3.27 7.17 3.78
CA THR A 112 3.71 5.98 4.52
C THR A 112 5.01 5.46 3.88
N SER A 113 6.06 5.27 4.68
CA SER A 113 7.38 4.83 4.18
C SER A 113 7.34 3.47 3.46
N SER A 114 6.50 2.55 3.95
CA SER A 114 6.36 1.17 3.44
C SER A 114 5.31 1.00 2.35
N LYS A 115 4.74 2.09 1.80
CA LYS A 115 3.73 2.04 0.74
C LYS A 115 4.07 3.01 -0.37
N ASN A 116 3.76 2.60 -1.61
CA ASN A 116 3.74 3.48 -2.76
C ASN A 116 2.50 4.39 -2.73
N ASN A 117 2.59 5.53 -3.38
CA ASN A 117 1.50 6.50 -3.53
C ASN A 117 1.13 6.65 -5.00
N TYR A 118 0.43 5.63 -5.52
CA TYR A 118 0.11 5.59 -6.94
C TYR A 118 -1.03 6.53 -7.33
N ILE A 119 -0.87 7.21 -8.45
CA ILE A 119 -1.96 7.77 -9.25
C ILE A 119 -2.08 6.95 -10.51
N ALA A 120 -3.29 6.68 -10.97
CA ALA A 120 -3.48 5.95 -12.21
C ALA A 120 -4.55 6.56 -13.10
N LEU A 121 -4.48 6.22 -14.38
CA LEU A 121 -5.42 6.62 -15.40
C LEU A 121 -6.01 5.38 -16.07
N ILE A 122 -7.33 5.36 -16.20
CA ILE A 122 -8.07 4.34 -16.95
C ILE A 122 -8.54 4.94 -18.27
N TYR A 123 -8.23 4.23 -19.35
CA TYR A 123 -8.68 4.56 -20.70
C TYR A 123 -9.21 3.32 -21.41
N GLU A 124 -10.36 3.42 -22.06
CA GLU A 124 -10.95 2.33 -22.85
C GLU A 124 -10.97 2.71 -24.33
N GLU A 125 -10.35 1.86 -25.17
CA GLU A 125 -10.38 1.99 -26.63
C GLU A 125 -10.29 0.60 -27.27
N ASN A 126 -11.01 0.37 -28.38
CA ASN A 126 -11.00 -0.89 -29.15
C ASN A 126 -11.31 -2.15 -28.31
N HIS A 127 -12.27 -2.07 -27.41
CA HIS A 127 -12.67 -3.14 -26.50
C HIS A 127 -11.57 -3.61 -25.53
N ALA A 128 -10.52 -2.85 -25.34
CA ALA A 128 -9.49 -3.07 -24.33
C ALA A 128 -9.46 -1.92 -23.32
N ILE A 129 -9.08 -2.23 -22.08
CA ILE A 129 -8.88 -1.24 -21.01
C ILE A 129 -7.38 -1.08 -20.81
N TYR A 130 -6.93 0.16 -20.81
CA TYR A 130 -5.56 0.57 -20.58
C TYR A 130 -5.46 1.24 -19.22
N LEU A 131 -4.60 0.70 -18.38
CA LEU A 131 -4.26 1.26 -17.07
C LEU A 131 -2.84 1.83 -17.17
N ALA A 132 -2.67 3.13 -16.94
CA ALA A 132 -1.37 3.75 -16.77
C ALA A 132 -1.25 4.26 -15.34
N GLY A 133 -0.12 4.08 -14.68
CA GLY A 133 0.06 4.53 -13.31
C GLY A 133 1.47 5.02 -13.01
N ALA A 134 1.59 5.90 -12.02
CA ALA A 134 2.85 6.43 -11.54
C ALA A 134 2.84 6.67 -10.03
N ASP A 135 3.98 6.47 -9.39
CA ASP A 135 4.29 7.00 -8.06
C ASP A 135 5.34 8.10 -8.21
N ILE A 136 4.89 9.35 -8.16
CA ILE A 136 5.77 10.50 -8.33
C ILE A 136 6.85 10.52 -7.23
N SER A 137 6.54 10.04 -6.02
CA SER A 137 7.46 10.09 -4.89
C SER A 137 8.66 9.14 -5.03
N THR A 138 8.53 8.09 -5.84
CA THR A 138 9.59 7.06 -6.05
C THR A 138 10.14 7.04 -7.47
N GLY A 139 9.43 7.66 -8.42
CA GLY A 139 9.79 7.64 -9.84
C GLY A 139 9.33 6.38 -10.57
N GLU A 140 8.46 5.57 -9.98
CA GLU A 140 7.93 4.37 -10.60
C GLU A 140 6.81 4.72 -11.58
N CYS A 141 6.90 4.22 -12.83
CA CYS A 141 5.83 4.26 -13.83
C CYS A 141 5.51 2.87 -14.34
N PHE A 142 4.23 2.61 -14.58
CA PHE A 142 3.78 1.34 -15.13
C PHE A 142 2.57 1.52 -16.06
N TYR A 143 2.34 0.49 -16.86
CA TYR A 143 1.09 0.36 -17.61
C TYR A 143 0.67 -1.12 -17.67
N SER A 144 -0.61 -1.35 -17.90
CA SER A 144 -1.20 -2.66 -18.16
C SER A 144 -2.29 -2.56 -19.22
N ILE A 145 -2.56 -3.67 -19.88
CA ILE A 145 -3.59 -3.78 -20.94
C ILE A 145 -4.48 -4.96 -20.57
N TYR A 146 -5.76 -4.72 -20.48
CA TYR A 146 -6.77 -5.75 -20.21
C TYR A 146 -7.69 -5.86 -21.41
N ASP A 147 -7.72 -7.02 -22.02
CA ASP A 147 -8.57 -7.37 -23.14
C ASP A 147 -9.45 -8.59 -22.82
N GLY A 148 -10.31 -8.96 -23.75
CA GLY A 148 -11.21 -10.09 -23.57
C GLY A 148 -12.45 -9.80 -22.73
N PRO A 149 -13.25 -10.83 -22.42
CA PRO A 149 -14.53 -10.69 -21.72
C PRO A 149 -14.36 -10.29 -20.25
N ASP A 150 -13.22 -10.59 -19.64
CA ASP A 150 -12.97 -10.44 -18.21
C ASP A 150 -12.14 -9.19 -17.85
N ARG A 151 -11.88 -8.33 -18.85
CA ARG A 151 -11.05 -7.13 -18.70
C ARG A 151 -11.41 -6.23 -17.52
N CYS A 152 -12.70 -6.12 -17.21
CA CYS A 152 -13.20 -5.32 -16.10
C CYS A 152 -12.81 -5.92 -14.74
N GLN A 153 -12.95 -7.22 -14.57
CA GLN A 153 -12.59 -7.91 -13.32
C GLN A 153 -11.08 -7.87 -13.08
N LEU A 154 -10.28 -8.14 -14.11
CA LEU A 154 -8.82 -8.07 -14.04
C LEU A 154 -8.34 -6.65 -13.66
N LEU A 155 -9.00 -5.62 -14.22
CA LEU A 155 -8.75 -4.23 -13.80
C LEU A 155 -9.06 -4.04 -12.31
N PHE A 156 -10.22 -4.51 -11.82
CA PHE A 156 -10.60 -4.33 -10.41
C PHE A 156 -9.66 -5.06 -9.44
N ASP A 157 -9.20 -6.24 -9.79
CA ASP A 157 -8.20 -6.98 -9.01
C ASP A 157 -6.89 -6.18 -8.93
N GLU A 158 -6.47 -5.56 -10.03
CA GLU A 158 -5.27 -4.72 -10.04
C GLU A 158 -5.45 -3.41 -9.25
N LEU A 159 -6.59 -2.73 -9.39
CA LEU A 159 -6.90 -1.52 -8.61
C LEU A 159 -6.90 -1.82 -7.09
N TYR A 160 -7.44 -2.96 -6.68
CA TYR A 160 -7.42 -3.39 -5.28
C TYR A 160 -5.99 -3.67 -4.78
N ARG A 161 -5.15 -4.29 -5.60
CA ARG A 161 -3.76 -4.60 -5.30
C ARG A 161 -2.93 -3.33 -5.12
N LEU A 162 -3.06 -2.38 -6.04
CA LEU A 162 -2.31 -1.12 -6.05
C LEU A 162 -2.82 -0.10 -5.01
N MET A 163 -4.12 -0.14 -4.61
CA MET A 163 -4.71 0.76 -3.60
C MET A 163 -4.43 2.24 -3.82
N MET A 164 -4.65 2.69 -5.02
CA MET A 164 -4.34 4.06 -5.39
C MET A 164 -5.26 5.08 -4.70
N PRO A 165 -4.70 6.16 -4.15
CA PRO A 165 -5.49 7.23 -3.55
C PRO A 165 -6.15 8.16 -4.59
N GLU A 166 -5.72 8.09 -5.86
CA GLU A 166 -6.26 8.92 -6.94
C GLU A 166 -6.33 8.16 -8.25
N LEU A 167 -7.46 8.31 -8.95
CA LEU A 167 -7.76 7.70 -10.22
C LEU A 167 -8.26 8.74 -11.22
N LEU A 168 -7.67 8.76 -12.40
CA LEU A 168 -8.14 9.53 -13.54
C LEU A 168 -8.97 8.61 -14.44
N LEU A 169 -10.18 9.01 -14.79
CA LEU A 169 -11.07 8.23 -15.64
C LEU A 169 -11.38 9.01 -16.90
N ILE A 170 -10.91 8.51 -18.05
CA ILE A 170 -11.26 9.08 -19.35
C ILE A 170 -12.63 8.55 -19.76
N LYS A 171 -13.55 9.47 -20.09
CA LYS A 171 -14.89 9.13 -20.55
C LYS A 171 -14.96 9.14 -22.09
N PRO A 172 -15.82 8.26 -22.68
CA PRO A 172 -16.71 7.28 -22.03
C PRO A 172 -15.98 6.04 -21.50
N PHE A 173 -16.50 5.42 -20.42
CA PHE A 173 -16.04 4.15 -19.89
C PHE A 173 -17.21 3.19 -19.71
N SER A 174 -17.13 2.02 -20.33
CA SER A 174 -18.27 1.08 -20.44
C SER A 174 -18.72 0.50 -19.07
N TYR A 175 -17.82 0.44 -18.09
CA TYR A 175 -18.05 -0.15 -16.77
C TYR A 175 -18.06 0.88 -15.64
N GLU A 176 -18.54 2.11 -15.93
CA GLU A 176 -18.52 3.21 -14.95
C GLU A 176 -19.31 2.90 -13.68
N ARG A 177 -20.48 2.28 -13.81
CA ARG A 177 -21.33 1.91 -12.68
C ARG A 177 -20.67 0.87 -11.79
N GLU A 178 -20.09 -0.16 -12.39
CA GLU A 178 -19.37 -1.23 -11.72
C GLU A 178 -18.13 -0.69 -11.01
N LEU A 179 -17.39 0.20 -11.66
CA LEU A 179 -16.23 0.88 -11.08
C LEU A 179 -16.62 1.72 -9.85
N LYS A 180 -17.67 2.53 -9.94
CA LYS A 180 -18.16 3.34 -8.82
C LYS A 180 -18.58 2.46 -7.63
N ASN A 181 -19.27 1.36 -7.88
CA ASN A 181 -19.63 0.40 -6.85
C ASN A 181 -18.38 -0.25 -6.22
N PHE A 182 -17.45 -0.71 -7.04
CA PHE A 182 -16.19 -1.30 -6.57
C PHE A 182 -15.40 -0.32 -5.70
N LEU A 183 -15.22 0.92 -6.14
CA LEU A 183 -14.48 1.94 -5.40
C LEU A 183 -15.16 2.25 -4.06
N SER A 184 -16.48 2.40 -4.04
CA SER A 184 -17.23 2.69 -2.80
C SER A 184 -17.12 1.56 -1.76
N LEU A 185 -17.06 0.30 -2.21
CA LEU A 185 -16.99 -0.88 -1.33
C LEU A 185 -15.56 -1.24 -0.90
N ARG A 186 -14.57 -1.02 -1.77
CA ARG A 186 -13.21 -1.54 -1.59
C ARG A 186 -12.12 -0.46 -1.47
N LEU A 187 -12.33 0.72 -2.06
CA LEU A 187 -11.39 1.83 -2.14
C LEU A 187 -12.08 3.17 -1.87
N ASN A 188 -12.85 3.26 -0.80
CA ASN A 188 -13.70 4.40 -0.45
C ASN A 188 -12.96 5.75 -0.30
N ASN A 189 -11.65 5.74 -0.14
CA ASN A 189 -10.80 6.94 -0.05
C ASN A 189 -10.12 7.30 -1.37
N CYS A 190 -10.43 6.62 -2.48
CA CYS A 190 -9.87 6.93 -3.79
C CYS A 190 -10.59 8.13 -4.41
N LEU A 191 -9.85 9.20 -4.69
CA LEU A 191 -10.36 10.36 -5.43
C LEU A 191 -10.46 10.01 -6.91
N VAL A 192 -11.65 10.16 -7.51
CA VAL A 192 -11.84 9.96 -8.95
C VAL A 192 -11.96 11.29 -9.66
N ASN A 193 -11.10 11.51 -10.65
CA ASN A 193 -11.13 12.68 -11.53
C ASN A 193 -11.57 12.24 -12.92
N GLU A 194 -12.68 12.78 -13.40
CA GLU A 194 -13.20 12.49 -14.72
C GLU A 194 -12.53 13.42 -15.76
N LEU A 195 -11.98 12.85 -16.84
CA LEU A 195 -11.39 13.55 -17.96
C LEU A 195 -12.20 13.25 -19.22
N THR A 196 -12.36 14.26 -20.07
CA THR A 196 -13.13 14.15 -21.32
C THR A 196 -12.24 14.03 -22.56
N GLU A 197 -10.98 14.40 -22.44
CA GLU A 197 -10.04 14.50 -23.56
C GLU A 197 -8.74 13.76 -23.26
N ILE A 198 -8.14 13.26 -24.33
CA ILE A 198 -6.78 12.70 -24.34
C ILE A 198 -5.83 13.80 -24.77
N THR A 199 -4.63 13.83 -24.21
CA THR A 199 -3.60 14.79 -24.62
C THR A 199 -3.33 14.75 -26.12
N SER A 200 -3.14 15.93 -26.72
CA SER A 200 -2.65 16.04 -28.09
C SER A 200 -1.14 15.87 -28.23
N GLN A 201 -0.39 15.89 -27.11
CA GLN A 201 1.08 15.89 -27.07
C GLN A 201 1.65 14.46 -26.81
N VAL A 202 1.00 13.42 -27.35
CA VAL A 202 1.35 12.02 -27.01
C VAL A 202 2.82 11.72 -27.31
N GLU A 203 3.29 11.98 -28.53
CA GLU A 203 4.65 11.61 -28.94
C GLU A 203 5.70 12.46 -28.22
N ASP A 204 5.45 13.75 -28.00
CA ASP A 204 6.39 14.65 -27.32
C ASP A 204 6.62 14.22 -25.85
N LEU A 205 5.55 13.94 -25.13
CA LEU A 205 5.61 13.48 -23.73
C LEU A 205 6.28 12.11 -23.63
N MET A 206 5.96 11.18 -24.54
CA MET A 206 6.60 9.88 -24.57
C MET A 206 8.11 9.97 -24.90
N LEU A 207 8.51 10.93 -25.77
CA LEU A 207 9.91 11.18 -26.11
C LEU A 207 10.68 11.84 -24.96
N GLN A 208 10.02 12.72 -24.23
CA GLN A 208 10.64 13.44 -23.11
C GLN A 208 10.98 12.50 -21.94
N HIS A 209 10.12 11.52 -21.67
CA HIS A 209 10.25 10.67 -20.46
C HIS A 209 10.92 9.33 -20.71
N PHE A 210 10.69 8.69 -21.86
CA PHE A 210 11.10 7.32 -22.07
C PHE A 210 11.96 7.13 -23.32
N ASP A 211 13.04 6.37 -23.17
CA ASP A 211 13.84 5.92 -24.31
C ASP A 211 13.02 5.02 -25.24
N VAL A 212 13.36 5.00 -26.54
CA VAL A 212 12.63 4.23 -27.56
C VAL A 212 12.46 2.76 -27.19
N HIS A 213 13.46 2.15 -26.54
CA HIS A 213 13.45 0.73 -26.13
C HIS A 213 12.57 0.46 -24.90
N ASN A 214 12.18 1.49 -24.18
CA ASN A 214 11.35 1.38 -22.97
C ASN A 214 9.87 1.72 -23.21
N ARG A 215 9.51 2.03 -24.47
CA ARG A 215 8.14 2.36 -24.82
C ARG A 215 7.36 1.11 -25.22
N PRO A 216 6.04 1.05 -24.94
CA PRO A 216 5.19 -0.01 -25.45
C PRO A 216 5.10 0.05 -27.00
N ASP A 217 4.97 -1.11 -27.63
CA ASP A 217 4.65 -1.16 -29.08
C ASP A 217 3.22 -0.69 -29.37
N ASN A 218 2.36 -0.66 -28.35
CA ASN A 218 0.95 -0.31 -28.47
C ASN A 218 0.76 1.22 -28.37
N LYS A 219 0.36 1.82 -29.50
CA LYS A 219 0.10 3.28 -29.58
C LYS A 219 -1.05 3.77 -28.71
N ILE A 220 -2.02 2.91 -28.39
CA ILE A 220 -3.13 3.30 -27.50
C ILE A 220 -2.63 3.39 -26.07
N ALA A 221 -1.72 2.49 -25.68
CA ALA A 221 -1.05 2.60 -24.38
C ALA A 221 -0.26 3.93 -24.26
N HIS A 222 0.38 4.42 -25.37
CA HIS A 222 1.03 5.73 -25.38
C HIS A 222 0.06 6.84 -25.02
N LYS A 223 -1.19 6.82 -25.55
CA LYS A 223 -2.21 7.83 -25.23
C LYS A 223 -2.53 7.88 -23.74
N ALA A 224 -2.75 6.72 -23.13
CA ALA A 224 -3.05 6.62 -21.70
C ALA A 224 -1.88 7.13 -20.83
N ILE A 225 -0.65 6.71 -21.16
CA ILE A 225 0.55 7.12 -20.43
C ILE A 225 0.81 8.62 -20.59
N ALA A 226 0.75 9.14 -21.80
CA ALA A 226 0.99 10.55 -22.09
C ALA A 226 -0.05 11.45 -21.41
N THR A 227 -1.33 11.07 -21.40
CA THR A 227 -2.37 11.83 -20.71
C THR A 227 -2.17 11.84 -19.19
N LEU A 228 -1.71 10.73 -18.61
CA LEU A 228 -1.30 10.70 -17.20
C LEU A 228 -0.13 11.67 -16.95
N LEU A 229 0.90 11.65 -17.79
CA LEU A 229 2.06 12.54 -17.67
C LEU A 229 1.66 14.02 -17.81
N GLU A 230 0.80 14.37 -18.74
CA GLU A 230 0.27 15.75 -18.88
C GLU A 230 -0.41 16.22 -17.59
N TYR A 231 -1.32 15.41 -17.04
CA TYR A 231 -1.96 15.72 -15.76
C TYR A 231 -0.93 15.91 -14.63
N LEU A 232 0.12 15.08 -14.58
CA LEU A 232 1.18 15.22 -13.58
C LEU A 232 2.00 16.49 -13.78
N HIS A 233 2.33 16.87 -15.01
CA HIS A 233 2.99 18.15 -15.34
C HIS A 233 2.14 19.34 -14.94
N GLU A 234 0.83 19.32 -15.23
CA GLU A 234 -0.09 20.38 -14.87
C GLU A 234 -0.27 20.57 -13.36
N THR A 235 -0.23 19.47 -12.60
CA THR A 235 -0.42 19.49 -11.14
C THR A 235 0.86 19.83 -10.41
N VAL A 236 1.98 19.19 -10.76
CA VAL A 236 3.26 19.37 -10.08
C VAL A 236 4.03 20.60 -10.55
N LYS A 237 3.79 21.04 -11.82
CA LYS A 237 4.44 22.20 -12.45
C LYS A 237 5.97 22.08 -12.57
N THR A 238 6.48 20.84 -12.77
CA THR A 238 7.91 20.52 -12.97
C THR A 238 8.08 19.47 -14.05
N ASP A 239 9.30 19.29 -14.57
CA ASP A 239 9.58 18.41 -15.72
C ASP A 239 9.53 16.91 -15.41
N LEU A 240 9.51 16.48 -14.15
CA LEU A 240 9.36 15.10 -13.69
C LEU A 240 10.29 14.08 -14.41
N THR A 241 11.53 14.47 -14.74
CA THR A 241 12.47 13.64 -15.53
C THR A 241 12.92 12.36 -14.84
N HIS A 242 12.65 12.24 -13.52
CA HIS A 242 12.86 11.01 -12.76
C HIS A 242 11.85 9.91 -13.10
N LEU A 243 10.73 10.22 -13.77
CA LEU A 243 9.79 9.26 -14.33
C LEU A 243 10.32 8.78 -15.69
N ASN A 244 11.38 7.97 -15.67
CA ASN A 244 12.13 7.57 -16.87
C ASN A 244 12.09 6.05 -17.14
N LYS A 245 11.49 5.26 -16.26
CA LYS A 245 11.36 3.82 -16.42
C LYS A 245 9.89 3.44 -16.45
N LEU A 246 9.49 2.79 -17.55
CA LEU A 246 8.15 2.30 -17.74
C LEU A 246 8.12 0.77 -17.61
N THR A 247 7.30 0.25 -16.72
CA THR A 247 7.16 -1.19 -16.48
C THR A 247 5.82 -1.68 -17.00
N TYR A 248 5.82 -2.70 -17.85
CA TYR A 248 4.59 -3.43 -18.19
C TYR A 248 4.21 -4.37 -17.06
N LEU A 249 3.06 -4.14 -16.42
CA LEU A 249 2.49 -5.06 -15.44
C LEU A 249 1.74 -6.17 -16.17
N ASP A 250 2.46 -7.25 -16.45
CA ASP A 250 1.93 -8.43 -17.12
C ASP A 250 1.46 -9.43 -16.06
N SER A 251 0.16 -9.52 -15.87
CA SER A 251 -0.46 -10.46 -14.92
C SER A 251 -0.14 -11.93 -15.23
N SER A 252 0.21 -12.26 -16.49
CA SER A 252 0.58 -13.61 -16.89
C SER A 252 1.97 -14.05 -16.41
N LYS A 253 2.82 -13.13 -15.97
CA LYS A 253 4.19 -13.41 -15.47
C LYS A 253 4.29 -13.58 -13.97
N SER A 254 3.22 -13.36 -13.24
CA SER A 254 3.13 -13.52 -11.79
C SER A 254 2.00 -14.47 -11.42
N LEU A 255 2.13 -15.08 -10.25
CA LEU A 255 1.05 -15.84 -9.63
C LEU A 255 -0.19 -14.94 -9.49
N PHE A 256 -1.28 -15.37 -10.10
CA PHE A 256 -2.55 -14.65 -9.99
C PHE A 256 -3.20 -14.92 -8.62
N ILE A 257 -3.55 -13.84 -7.94
CA ILE A 257 -4.25 -13.85 -6.66
C ILE A 257 -5.36 -12.82 -6.75
N ASP A 258 -6.61 -13.23 -6.67
CA ASP A 258 -7.75 -12.31 -6.76
C ASP A 258 -7.93 -11.47 -5.49
N THR A 259 -8.79 -10.49 -5.57
CA THR A 259 -9.12 -9.57 -4.45
C THR A 259 -9.58 -10.33 -3.20
N TYR A 260 -10.37 -11.39 -3.36
CA TYR A 260 -10.89 -12.18 -2.23
C TYR A 260 -9.77 -12.97 -1.56
N THR A 261 -8.91 -13.60 -2.36
CA THR A 261 -7.77 -14.38 -1.86
C THR A 261 -6.73 -13.52 -1.15
N LEU A 262 -6.39 -12.34 -1.70
CA LEU A 262 -5.51 -11.37 -1.04
C LEU A 262 -6.02 -11.01 0.37
N ARG A 263 -7.33 -10.83 0.49
CA ARG A 263 -8.00 -10.51 1.75
C ARG A 263 -8.06 -11.72 2.68
N ASN A 264 -8.53 -12.88 2.21
CA ASN A 264 -8.74 -14.08 3.01
C ASN A 264 -7.45 -14.65 3.60
N LEU A 265 -6.32 -14.51 2.90
CA LEU A 265 -5.00 -14.94 3.35
C LEU A 265 -4.26 -13.89 4.17
N GLU A 266 -4.81 -12.69 4.33
CA GLU A 266 -4.20 -11.58 5.09
C GLU A 266 -2.73 -11.36 4.69
N ILE A 267 -2.48 -11.27 3.37
CA ILE A 267 -1.12 -11.22 2.83
C ILE A 267 -0.44 -9.90 3.21
N THR A 268 -1.05 -8.76 2.90
CA THR A 268 -0.48 -7.42 3.15
C THR A 268 -1.34 -6.55 4.06
N ARG A 269 -2.56 -7.02 4.41
CA ARG A 269 -3.53 -6.35 5.28
C ARG A 269 -4.32 -7.35 6.09
N ASN A 270 -4.54 -7.04 7.36
CA ASN A 270 -5.39 -7.84 8.22
C ASN A 270 -6.88 -7.53 7.98
N LEU A 271 -7.73 -8.48 8.36
CA LEU A 271 -9.18 -8.36 8.22
C LEU A 271 -9.82 -7.41 9.23
N ARG A 272 -9.14 -7.12 10.35
CA ARG A 272 -9.71 -6.39 11.47
C ARG A 272 -9.75 -4.88 11.24
N ASP A 273 -8.64 -4.30 10.82
CA ASP A 273 -8.47 -2.84 10.65
C ASP A 273 -7.80 -2.45 9.33
N GLY A 274 -7.51 -3.42 8.46
CA GLY A 274 -6.80 -3.21 7.20
C GLY A 274 -5.32 -2.83 7.37
N GLY A 275 -4.80 -2.96 8.60
CA GLY A 275 -3.42 -2.64 8.96
C GLY A 275 -2.42 -3.70 8.52
N LYS A 276 -1.11 -3.40 8.74
CA LYS A 276 0.01 -4.31 8.46
C LYS A 276 0.14 -5.42 9.50
N LYS A 277 -0.20 -5.11 10.77
CA LYS A 277 0.04 -6.01 11.90
C LYS A 277 -0.70 -7.34 11.72
N ASP A 278 -0.07 -8.44 12.08
CA ASP A 278 -0.61 -9.80 12.00
C ASP A 278 -0.90 -10.25 10.55
N THR A 279 -0.13 -9.78 9.56
CA THR A 279 -0.17 -10.21 8.14
C THR A 279 1.08 -11.01 7.77
N LEU A 280 1.05 -11.70 6.61
CA LEU A 280 2.24 -12.36 6.08
C LEU A 280 3.38 -11.35 5.84
N TYR A 281 3.03 -10.16 5.34
CA TYR A 281 3.98 -9.07 5.18
C TYR A 281 4.64 -8.68 6.52
N ASP A 282 3.89 -8.60 7.62
CA ASP A 282 4.43 -8.28 8.95
C ASP A 282 5.36 -9.39 9.48
N VAL A 283 5.08 -10.66 9.17
CA VAL A 283 5.93 -11.79 9.54
C VAL A 283 7.29 -11.76 8.83
N LEU A 284 7.30 -11.33 7.57
CA LEU A 284 8.50 -11.38 6.72
C LEU A 284 9.28 -10.06 6.67
N ASP A 285 8.72 -8.95 7.18
CA ASP A 285 9.33 -7.62 7.08
C ASP A 285 10.34 -7.34 8.19
N PHE A 286 11.56 -7.79 7.96
CA PHE A 286 12.76 -7.43 8.70
C PHE A 286 13.63 -6.41 7.95
N THR A 287 13.12 -5.81 6.89
CA THR A 287 13.82 -4.83 6.07
C THR A 287 14.32 -3.63 6.90
N LYS A 288 15.38 -3.00 6.45
CA LYS A 288 16.00 -1.86 7.10
C LYS A 288 15.79 -0.57 6.35
N THR A 289 15.43 -0.67 5.06
CA THR A 289 15.16 0.47 4.20
C THR A 289 13.69 0.56 3.82
N ALA A 290 13.18 1.77 3.62
CA ALA A 290 11.83 1.98 3.13
C ALA A 290 11.61 1.37 1.74
N MET A 291 12.63 1.45 0.87
CA MET A 291 12.63 0.87 -0.48
C MET A 291 12.51 -0.66 -0.42
N GLY A 292 13.26 -1.33 0.48
CA GLY A 292 13.16 -2.77 0.70
C GLY A 292 11.78 -3.18 1.19
N SER A 293 11.19 -2.43 2.12
CA SER A 293 9.85 -2.68 2.65
C SER A 293 8.78 -2.58 1.56
N ARG A 294 8.83 -1.55 0.68
CA ARG A 294 7.94 -1.42 -0.49
C ARG A 294 8.12 -2.58 -1.47
N LEU A 295 9.37 -2.95 -1.75
CA LEU A 295 9.66 -4.05 -2.67
C LEU A 295 9.23 -5.42 -2.12
N LEU A 296 9.40 -5.70 -0.82
CA LEU A 296 8.90 -6.92 -0.19
C LEU A 296 7.38 -7.03 -0.33
N ARG A 297 6.67 -5.93 -0.09
CA ARG A 297 5.22 -5.87 -0.31
C ARG A 297 4.87 -6.21 -1.77
N LYS A 298 5.56 -5.61 -2.74
CA LYS A 298 5.37 -5.90 -4.16
C LYS A 298 5.66 -7.37 -4.50
N TRP A 299 6.69 -8.00 -3.90
CA TRP A 299 6.97 -9.41 -4.11
C TRP A 299 5.89 -10.34 -3.56
N LEU A 300 5.23 -9.95 -2.47
CA LEU A 300 4.10 -10.67 -1.89
C LEU A 300 2.82 -10.52 -2.72
N GLU A 301 2.62 -9.35 -3.33
CA GLU A 301 1.48 -9.05 -4.18
C GLU A 301 1.64 -9.60 -5.61
N TYR A 302 2.89 -9.81 -6.07
CA TYR A 302 3.25 -10.37 -7.40
C TYR A 302 4.29 -11.49 -7.28
N PRO A 303 3.95 -12.65 -6.70
CA PRO A 303 4.86 -13.78 -6.59
C PRO A 303 5.25 -14.32 -7.97
N LEU A 304 6.42 -14.92 -8.08
CA LEU A 304 6.97 -15.39 -9.35
C LEU A 304 6.33 -16.69 -9.83
N LEU A 305 6.18 -16.83 -11.16
CA LEU A 305 5.87 -18.12 -11.82
C LEU A 305 7.12 -18.84 -12.33
N ASN A 306 8.18 -18.10 -12.62
CA ASN A 306 9.38 -18.66 -13.24
C ASN A 306 10.24 -19.42 -12.22
N PRO A 307 10.39 -20.77 -12.32
CA PRO A 307 11.11 -21.58 -11.33
C PRO A 307 12.59 -21.19 -11.18
N LYS A 308 13.21 -20.74 -12.28
CA LYS A 308 14.61 -20.30 -12.26
C LYS A 308 14.79 -19.03 -11.42
N LYS A 309 13.91 -18.06 -11.60
CA LYS A 309 13.96 -16.82 -10.80
C LYS A 309 13.63 -17.07 -9.32
N ILE A 310 12.71 -18.01 -9.05
CA ILE A 310 12.39 -18.43 -7.67
C ILE A 310 13.62 -19.08 -7.04
N ASN A 311 14.28 -20.02 -7.73
CA ASN A 311 15.51 -20.65 -7.25
C ASN A 311 16.65 -19.66 -7.05
N ASP A 312 16.85 -18.69 -7.97
CA ASP A 312 17.87 -17.64 -7.83
C ASP A 312 17.65 -16.83 -6.51
N ARG A 313 16.38 -16.58 -6.11
CA ARG A 313 16.04 -15.96 -4.80
C ARG A 313 16.31 -16.90 -3.63
N LEU A 314 15.85 -18.15 -3.71
CA LEU A 314 16.06 -19.16 -2.66
C LEU A 314 17.55 -19.45 -2.41
N ASP A 315 18.38 -19.45 -3.46
CA ASP A 315 19.84 -19.61 -3.34
C ASP A 315 20.47 -18.41 -2.63
N ALA A 316 20.02 -17.19 -2.95
CA ALA A 316 20.49 -15.99 -2.28
C ALA A 316 20.09 -15.97 -0.80
N VAL A 317 18.86 -16.34 -0.49
CA VAL A 317 18.38 -16.47 0.91
C VAL A 317 19.18 -17.55 1.65
N ALA A 318 19.41 -18.71 1.02
CA ALA A 318 20.21 -19.80 1.62
C ALA A 318 21.64 -19.36 1.95
N ASN A 319 22.30 -18.62 1.04
CA ASN A 319 23.63 -18.06 1.25
C ASN A 319 23.64 -17.11 2.46
N LEU A 320 22.64 -16.23 2.59
CA LEU A 320 22.50 -15.28 3.69
C LEU A 320 22.07 -15.93 5.03
N VAL A 321 21.33 -17.04 5.00
CA VAL A 321 21.00 -17.82 6.21
C VAL A 321 22.24 -18.53 6.73
N SER A 322 23.03 -19.14 5.84
CA SER A 322 24.24 -19.90 6.23
C SER A 322 25.39 -19.02 6.75
N ASP A 323 25.46 -17.76 6.31
CA ASP A 323 26.47 -16.79 6.76
C ASP A 323 25.83 -15.71 7.66
N PHE A 324 25.71 -16.03 8.94
CA PHE A 324 25.20 -15.13 9.97
C PHE A 324 26.00 -13.81 10.06
N SER A 325 27.32 -13.88 9.91
CA SER A 325 28.17 -12.69 10.00
C SER A 325 27.90 -11.72 8.84
N LEU A 326 27.84 -12.26 7.60
CA LEU A 326 27.50 -11.48 6.42
C LEU A 326 26.11 -10.84 6.58
N ARG A 327 25.11 -11.65 6.97
CA ARG A 327 23.72 -11.15 7.14
C ARG A 327 23.65 -10.01 8.14
N ASN A 328 24.27 -10.16 9.33
CA ASN A 328 24.24 -9.10 10.34
C ASN A 328 24.99 -7.85 9.92
N ASN A 329 26.16 -8.00 9.28
CA ASN A 329 26.91 -6.84 8.75
C ASN A 329 26.08 -6.07 7.72
N LEU A 330 25.43 -6.78 6.80
CA LEU A 330 24.55 -6.14 5.80
C LEU A 330 23.37 -5.44 6.48
N ARG A 331 22.76 -6.04 7.51
CA ARG A 331 21.65 -5.42 8.26
C ARG A 331 22.04 -4.11 8.94
N GLU A 332 23.21 -4.05 9.53
CA GLU A 332 23.72 -2.81 10.16
C GLU A 332 24.06 -1.76 9.09
N GLN A 333 24.67 -2.15 7.98
CA GLN A 333 24.97 -1.25 6.88
C GLN A 333 23.68 -0.69 6.21
N LEU A 334 22.68 -1.53 5.99
CA LEU A 334 21.39 -1.12 5.40
C LEU A 334 20.60 -0.15 6.29
N LYS A 335 20.80 -0.18 7.60
CA LYS A 335 20.20 0.75 8.56
C LYS A 335 20.60 2.22 8.34
N GLU A 336 21.80 2.42 7.79
CA GLU A 336 22.35 3.75 7.54
C GLU A 336 21.87 4.32 6.19
N ILE A 337 21.09 3.55 5.41
CA ILE A 337 20.57 3.96 4.12
C ILE A 337 19.19 4.57 4.26
N TYR A 338 19.08 5.82 3.90
CA TYR A 338 17.83 6.55 3.77
C TYR A 338 17.10 6.18 2.48
N ASP A 339 15.89 6.68 2.32
CA ASP A 339 15.05 6.41 1.14
C ASP A 339 15.58 7.14 -0.10
N PHE A 340 16.48 6.49 -0.84
CA PHE A 340 17.04 7.05 -2.07
C PHE A 340 15.98 7.49 -3.07
N GLU A 341 14.95 6.67 -3.28
CA GLU A 341 13.92 6.95 -4.28
C GLU A 341 13.24 8.30 -4.00
N ARG A 342 12.80 8.49 -2.76
CA ARG A 342 12.14 9.74 -2.35
C ARG A 342 13.11 10.92 -2.22
N LEU A 343 14.35 10.68 -1.82
CA LEU A 343 15.38 11.72 -1.79
C LEU A 343 15.68 12.24 -3.19
N LEU A 344 15.91 11.36 -4.16
CA LEU A 344 16.19 11.72 -5.55
C LEU A 344 15.03 12.49 -6.19
N THR A 345 13.81 12.09 -5.93
CA THR A 345 12.62 12.81 -6.38
C THR A 345 12.58 14.24 -5.85
N ARG A 346 12.84 14.43 -4.54
CA ARG A 346 12.88 15.79 -3.96
C ARG A 346 14.00 16.64 -4.57
N MET A 347 15.16 16.02 -4.91
CA MET A 347 16.25 16.70 -5.63
C MET A 347 15.78 17.16 -7.01
N GLU A 348 15.11 16.28 -7.76
CA GLU A 348 14.65 16.57 -9.11
C GLU A 348 13.61 17.68 -9.12
N VAL A 349 12.57 17.56 -8.30
CA VAL A 349 11.46 18.52 -8.21
C VAL A 349 11.90 19.85 -7.58
N GLY A 350 13.10 19.91 -6.98
CA GLY A 350 13.64 21.14 -6.37
C GLY A 350 13.12 21.45 -4.96
N THR A 351 12.47 20.49 -4.30
CA THR A 351 11.95 20.62 -2.92
C THR A 351 12.94 20.14 -1.85
N ALA A 352 14.04 19.52 -2.25
CA ALA A 352 15.08 19.06 -1.34
C ALA A 352 15.73 20.20 -0.56
N ASN A 353 16.09 19.92 0.68
CA ASN A 353 16.83 20.83 1.56
C ASN A 353 18.25 20.30 1.88
N ALA A 354 19.02 21.04 2.67
CA ALA A 354 20.38 20.65 3.01
C ALA A 354 20.47 19.38 3.89
N ARG A 355 19.42 19.05 4.68
CA ARG A 355 19.34 17.78 5.42
C ARG A 355 19.14 16.60 4.49
N ASP A 356 18.34 16.76 3.43
CA ASP A 356 18.18 15.74 2.37
C ASP A 356 19.52 15.44 1.66
N MET A 357 20.35 16.47 1.43
CA MET A 357 21.70 16.30 0.89
C MET A 357 22.58 15.47 1.83
N ASN A 358 22.55 15.74 3.14
CA ASN A 358 23.31 14.97 4.12
C ASN A 358 22.78 13.53 4.25
N ALA A 359 21.47 13.31 4.19
CA ALA A 359 20.88 11.98 4.17
C ALA A 359 21.35 11.18 2.93
N LEU A 360 21.37 11.81 1.76
CA LEU A 360 21.92 11.23 0.55
C LEU A 360 23.42 10.91 0.71
N LYS A 361 24.23 11.88 1.18
CA LYS A 361 25.66 11.68 1.46
C LYS A 361 25.90 10.47 2.37
N SER A 362 25.20 10.38 3.50
CA SER A 362 25.34 9.28 4.46
C SER A 362 25.02 7.93 3.81
N SER A 363 23.97 7.88 3.01
CA SER A 363 23.58 6.67 2.30
C SER A 363 24.59 6.26 1.23
N LEU A 364 25.12 7.20 0.45
CA LEU A 364 26.16 6.93 -0.57
C LEU A 364 27.46 6.48 0.08
N TYR A 365 27.81 7.01 1.25
CA TYR A 365 29.03 6.69 2.00
C TYR A 365 29.10 5.21 2.41
N VAL A 366 27.97 4.56 2.64
CA VAL A 366 27.91 3.16 3.08
C VAL A 366 28.05 2.16 1.92
N LEU A 367 27.77 2.58 0.68
CA LEU A 367 27.77 1.67 -0.49
C LEU A 367 29.09 0.91 -0.72
N PRO A 368 30.29 1.51 -0.58
CA PRO A 368 31.56 0.77 -0.69
C PRO A 368 31.69 -0.37 0.32
N ALA A 369 31.17 -0.16 1.56
CA ALA A 369 31.20 -1.19 2.61
C ALA A 369 30.23 -2.35 2.29
N ILE A 370 29.02 -2.06 1.78
CA ILE A 370 28.07 -3.08 1.30
C ILE A 370 28.70 -3.89 0.16
N LYS A 371 29.29 -3.21 -0.82
CA LYS A 371 29.96 -3.83 -1.97
C LYS A 371 31.11 -4.76 -1.51
N LYS A 372 31.89 -4.32 -0.54
CA LYS A 372 32.97 -5.13 0.05
C LYS A 372 32.42 -6.36 0.78
N SER A 373 31.32 -6.22 1.51
CA SER A 373 30.66 -7.35 2.21
C SER A 373 30.17 -8.42 1.21
N LEU A 374 29.70 -8.00 0.03
CA LEU A 374 29.25 -8.91 -1.03
C LEU A 374 30.37 -9.50 -1.89
N ALA A 375 31.64 -9.15 -1.69
CA ALA A 375 32.73 -9.57 -2.58
C ALA A 375 32.98 -11.10 -2.62
N LYS A 376 32.55 -11.86 -1.59
CA LYS A 376 32.78 -13.31 -1.46
C LYS A 376 31.52 -14.15 -1.61
N VAL A 377 30.39 -13.56 -1.97
CA VAL A 377 29.12 -14.30 -2.14
C VAL A 377 29.16 -15.20 -3.38
N THR A 378 28.48 -16.33 -3.32
CA THR A 378 28.47 -17.33 -4.40
C THR A 378 27.12 -17.42 -5.10
N ALA A 379 26.02 -17.04 -4.44
CA ALA A 379 24.70 -17.07 -5.03
C ALA A 379 24.61 -16.06 -6.18
N LYS A 380 24.20 -16.54 -7.36
CA LYS A 380 24.17 -15.79 -8.61
C LYS A 380 23.49 -14.43 -8.50
N LEU A 381 22.34 -14.37 -7.79
CA LEU A 381 21.60 -13.11 -7.62
C LEU A 381 22.41 -12.10 -6.80
N LEU A 382 23.07 -12.54 -5.72
CA LEU A 382 23.92 -11.67 -4.90
C LEU A 382 25.16 -11.21 -5.66
N VAL A 383 25.77 -12.05 -6.51
CA VAL A 383 26.87 -11.69 -7.40
C VAL A 383 26.43 -10.60 -8.37
N ASN A 384 25.24 -10.73 -8.97
CA ASN A 384 24.69 -9.72 -9.86
C ASN A 384 24.48 -8.39 -9.15
N ILE A 385 23.93 -8.40 -7.94
CA ILE A 385 23.74 -7.20 -7.10
C ILE A 385 25.10 -6.54 -6.82
N HIS A 386 26.11 -7.33 -6.40
CA HIS A 386 27.48 -6.83 -6.18
C HIS A 386 28.05 -6.12 -7.41
N GLN A 387 27.82 -6.64 -8.61
CA GLN A 387 28.31 -6.04 -9.86
C GLN A 387 27.59 -4.75 -10.22
N LYS A 388 26.29 -4.66 -9.96
CA LYS A 388 25.44 -3.51 -10.35
C LYS A 388 25.45 -2.35 -9.36
N ILE A 389 25.79 -2.59 -8.09
CA ILE A 389 25.96 -1.52 -7.12
C ILE A 389 27.15 -0.66 -7.52
N SER A 390 26.90 0.63 -7.79
CA SER A 390 27.92 1.65 -8.02
C SER A 390 28.28 2.37 -6.72
N THR A 391 29.51 2.89 -6.64
CA THR A 391 29.96 3.77 -5.57
C THR A 391 30.06 5.20 -6.10
N TYR A 392 29.90 6.18 -5.23
CA TYR A 392 29.81 7.60 -5.59
C TYR A 392 30.71 8.44 -4.69
N ASP A 393 31.96 8.01 -4.54
CA ASP A 393 32.92 8.63 -3.62
C ASP A 393 33.12 10.13 -3.93
N ASP A 394 33.17 10.51 -5.21
CA ASP A 394 33.28 11.92 -5.62
C ASP A 394 32.09 12.77 -5.16
N LEU A 395 30.86 12.23 -5.25
CA LEU A 395 29.65 12.93 -4.79
C LEU A 395 29.64 13.07 -3.26
N VAL A 396 30.08 12.03 -2.55
CA VAL A 396 30.20 12.07 -1.09
C VAL A 396 31.18 13.18 -0.67
N VAL A 397 32.35 13.25 -1.31
CA VAL A 397 33.33 14.28 -1.03
C VAL A 397 32.84 15.67 -1.39
N LEU A 398 32.12 15.81 -2.50
CA LEU A 398 31.52 17.08 -2.94
C LEU A 398 30.50 17.61 -1.92
N ILE A 399 29.54 16.76 -1.53
CA ILE A 399 28.51 17.16 -0.56
C ILE A 399 29.13 17.44 0.81
N ASP A 400 30.10 16.60 1.24
CA ASP A 400 30.77 16.78 2.52
C ASP A 400 31.57 18.09 2.59
N LYS A 401 32.21 18.51 1.52
CA LYS A 401 32.90 19.81 1.45
C LYS A 401 31.91 20.98 1.47
N ALA A 402 30.72 20.82 0.89
CA ALA A 402 29.76 21.91 0.70
C ALA A 402 28.83 22.15 1.88
N ILE A 403 28.27 21.08 2.48
CA ILE A 403 27.16 21.18 3.45
C ILE A 403 27.67 20.95 4.89
N VAL A 404 27.19 21.76 5.84
CA VAL A 404 27.46 21.57 7.27
C VAL A 404 26.81 20.29 7.80
N GLU A 405 27.31 19.73 8.90
CA GLU A 405 26.78 18.46 9.47
C GLU A 405 25.32 18.57 9.93
N ASP A 406 24.94 19.66 10.60
CA ASP A 406 23.57 19.92 11.06
C ASP A 406 23.05 21.24 10.44
N PRO A 407 22.53 21.19 9.20
CA PRO A 407 22.04 22.36 8.51
C PRO A 407 20.66 22.80 9.02
N SER A 408 20.33 24.09 8.85
CA SER A 408 19.00 24.64 9.07
C SER A 408 17.98 23.87 8.22
N PHE A 409 16.72 23.83 8.72
CA PHE A 409 15.65 23.17 7.99
C PHE A 409 15.31 23.89 6.68
N SER A 410 15.36 25.22 6.69
CA SER A 410 14.97 26.06 5.55
C SER A 410 16.20 26.58 4.80
N ILE A 411 16.28 26.30 3.51
CA ILE A 411 17.31 26.88 2.63
C ILE A 411 17.20 28.41 2.49
N ARG A 412 16.08 29.01 2.91
CA ARG A 412 15.87 30.47 2.86
C ARG A 412 16.47 31.19 4.07
N GLU A 413 16.85 30.46 5.11
CA GLU A 413 17.47 31.05 6.32
C GLU A 413 18.99 31.16 6.23
N GLY A 414 19.60 30.41 5.30
CA GLY A 414 21.06 30.33 5.16
C GLY A 414 21.73 29.52 6.27
N GLY A 415 23.06 29.53 6.30
CA GLY A 415 23.84 28.86 7.34
C GLY A 415 24.06 27.37 7.14
N PHE A 416 23.87 26.86 5.90
CA PHE A 416 24.00 25.45 5.58
C PHE A 416 25.22 25.11 4.70
N ILE A 417 25.91 26.09 4.11
CA ILE A 417 27.18 25.89 3.39
C ILE A 417 28.35 25.95 4.37
N LYS A 418 29.32 25.06 4.26
CA LYS A 418 30.54 25.05 5.09
C LYS A 418 31.44 26.27 4.83
N ASP A 419 32.13 26.73 5.87
CA ASP A 419 33.19 27.74 5.74
C ASP A 419 34.34 27.15 4.90
N GLY A 420 34.92 27.96 4.02
CA GLY A 420 35.98 27.55 3.09
C GLY A 420 35.50 26.89 1.82
N TYR A 421 34.18 26.68 1.61
CA TYR A 421 33.65 26.14 0.37
C TYR A 421 33.64 27.16 -0.77
N ASN A 422 33.32 28.43 -0.49
CA ASN A 422 33.31 29.51 -1.47
C ASN A 422 33.92 30.79 -0.85
N GLN A 423 34.93 31.34 -1.52
CA GLN A 423 35.69 32.49 -1.04
C GLN A 423 34.81 33.75 -0.88
N GLU A 424 33.94 34.02 -1.85
CA GLU A 424 33.05 35.19 -1.82
C GLU A 424 32.08 35.11 -0.64
N LEU A 425 31.55 33.90 -0.37
CA LEU A 425 30.66 33.65 0.79
C LEU A 425 31.39 33.93 2.11
N ASP A 426 32.64 33.48 2.23
CA ASP A 426 33.44 33.68 3.42
C ASP A 426 33.78 35.17 3.65
N GLU A 427 34.01 35.93 2.58
CA GLU A 427 34.19 37.38 2.66
C GLU A 427 32.93 38.07 3.23
N TYR A 428 31.72 37.75 2.69
CA TYR A 428 30.47 38.31 3.24
C TYR A 428 30.21 37.88 4.69
N ARG A 429 30.52 36.65 5.06
CA ARG A 429 30.40 36.15 6.45
C ARG A 429 31.38 36.91 7.40
N ASN A 430 32.59 37.17 6.94
CA ASN A 430 33.54 37.97 7.71
C ASN A 430 33.04 39.40 7.96
N ILE A 431 32.45 40.03 6.94
CA ILE A 431 31.83 41.35 7.08
C ILE A 431 30.73 41.29 8.12
N ALA A 432 29.81 40.32 8.05
CA ALA A 432 28.69 40.13 8.96
C ALA A 432 29.16 39.82 10.42
N LYS A 433 30.20 39.01 10.59
CA LYS A 433 30.78 38.59 11.88
C LYS A 433 31.52 39.73 12.55
N ASN A 434 32.28 40.51 11.79
CA ASN A 434 32.98 41.67 12.31
C ASN A 434 32.06 42.85 12.62
N SER A 435 30.85 42.87 12.10
CA SER A 435 29.83 43.91 12.32
C SER A 435 29.52 44.16 13.81
N LYS A 436 29.46 43.10 14.64
CA LYS A 436 29.23 43.25 16.08
C LYS A 436 30.37 43.98 16.79
N ARG A 437 31.58 43.65 16.41
CA ARG A 437 32.81 44.30 16.97
C ARG A 437 32.89 45.75 16.51
N LEU A 438 32.60 46.02 15.25
CA LEU A 438 32.58 47.38 14.70
C LEU A 438 31.47 48.24 15.32
N LEU A 439 30.26 47.67 15.57
CA LEU A 439 29.17 48.32 16.28
C LEU A 439 29.55 48.66 17.71
N GLN A 440 30.22 47.78 18.45
CA GLN A 440 30.73 48.03 19.79
C GLN A 440 31.76 49.16 19.81
N GLN A 441 32.64 49.13 18.86
CA GLN A 441 33.66 50.14 18.68
C GLN A 441 33.00 51.49 18.31
N MET A 442 32.06 51.50 17.39
CA MET A 442 31.26 52.69 17.03
C MET A 442 30.48 53.24 18.23
N GLU A 443 29.93 52.35 19.06
CA GLU A 443 29.25 52.74 20.31
C GLU A 443 30.21 53.41 21.30
N GLU A 444 31.42 52.86 21.45
CA GLU A 444 32.48 53.45 22.30
C GLU A 444 32.98 54.77 21.75
N ASP A 445 33.20 54.87 20.46
CA ASP A 445 33.63 56.08 19.76
C ASP A 445 32.58 57.21 19.91
N GLU A 446 31.30 56.87 19.75
CA GLU A 446 30.21 57.83 19.88
C GLU A 446 30.00 58.25 21.36
N LYS A 447 30.24 57.35 22.33
CA LYS A 447 30.26 57.72 23.77
C LYS A 447 31.40 58.69 24.09
N ASN A 448 32.56 58.46 23.46
CA ASN A 448 33.73 59.32 23.68
C ASN A 448 33.55 60.67 23.01
N LYS A 449 32.99 60.73 21.81
CA LYS A 449 32.72 61.98 21.07
C LYS A 449 31.64 62.83 21.71
N THR A 450 30.55 62.22 22.17
CA THR A 450 29.42 62.93 22.72
C THR A 450 29.48 63.15 24.22
N GLY A 451 30.38 62.42 24.96
CA GLY A 451 30.40 62.40 26.39
C GLY A 451 29.19 61.68 27.08
N ILE A 452 28.29 61.13 26.32
CA ILE A 452 27.07 60.45 26.80
C ILE A 452 27.35 59.02 27.20
N LYS A 453 27.68 58.74 28.45
CA LYS A 453 28.00 57.38 28.94
C LYS A 453 26.85 56.38 28.82
N SER A 454 25.60 56.84 28.75
CA SER A 454 24.39 56.00 28.68
C SER A 454 23.97 55.69 27.22
N LEU A 455 24.68 56.17 26.21
CA LEU A 455 24.42 55.93 24.81
C LEU A 455 24.57 54.43 24.50
N LYS A 456 23.62 53.88 23.76
CA LYS A 456 23.65 52.49 23.23
C LYS A 456 23.26 52.45 21.80
N ILE A 457 23.91 51.60 21.01
CA ILE A 457 23.47 51.27 19.66
C ILE A 457 22.58 50.01 19.72
N GLY A 458 21.36 50.13 19.20
CA GLY A 458 20.38 49.04 19.15
C GLY A 458 19.86 48.83 17.73
N TYR A 459 19.16 47.71 17.51
CA TYR A 459 18.51 47.35 16.23
C TYR A 459 17.02 47.16 16.43
N ASN A 460 16.21 47.67 15.49
CA ASN A 460 14.78 47.43 15.43
C ASN A 460 14.35 47.10 13.98
N LYS A 461 13.53 46.07 13.76
CA LYS A 461 13.07 45.67 12.44
C LYS A 461 12.39 46.81 11.62
N VAL A 462 11.76 47.79 12.28
CA VAL A 462 11.05 48.91 11.62
C VAL A 462 11.98 50.05 11.22
N PHE A 463 12.96 50.39 12.10
CA PHE A 463 13.80 51.60 11.95
C PHE A 463 15.27 51.25 11.63
N GLY A 464 15.66 49.98 11.67
CA GLY A 464 17.05 49.53 11.49
C GLY A 464 17.90 49.77 12.75
N TYR A 465 19.20 50.07 12.54
CA TYR A 465 20.11 50.42 13.65
C TYR A 465 19.84 51.88 14.11
N TYR A 466 19.88 52.07 15.44
CA TYR A 466 19.63 53.35 16.04
C TYR A 466 20.54 53.58 17.27
N ILE A 467 20.82 54.86 17.56
CA ILE A 467 21.50 55.27 18.78
C ILE A 467 20.39 55.66 19.79
N GLU A 468 20.37 55.02 20.94
CA GLU A 468 19.43 55.32 22.03
C GLU A 468 20.13 56.20 23.10
N VAL A 469 19.53 57.34 23.36
CA VAL A 469 19.98 58.30 24.36
C VAL A 469 18.86 58.55 25.39
N ARG A 470 19.16 58.44 26.65
CA ARG A 470 18.18 58.75 27.74
C ARG A 470 17.83 60.23 27.75
N HIS A 471 16.61 60.58 28.14
CA HIS A 471 16.14 61.99 28.23
C HIS A 471 17.02 62.87 29.06
N SER A 472 17.69 62.35 30.15
CA SER A 472 18.64 63.07 30.95
C SER A 472 19.89 63.61 30.26
N SER A 473 20.13 63.15 29.02
CA SER A 473 21.34 63.49 28.26
C SER A 473 21.01 63.99 26.82
N THR A 474 19.77 64.35 26.54
CA THR A 474 19.33 64.88 25.26
C THR A 474 19.94 66.22 24.87
N GLU A 475 20.28 67.04 25.80
CA GLU A 475 20.97 68.36 25.59
C GLU A 475 22.41 68.18 25.06
N MET A 476 23.01 66.99 25.24
CA MET A 476 24.36 66.70 24.82
C MET A 476 24.40 66.06 23.43
N VAL A 477 23.24 65.85 22.78
CA VAL A 477 23.14 65.21 21.49
C VAL A 477 23.62 66.17 20.39
N PRO A 478 24.59 65.77 19.52
CA PRO A 478 25.07 66.60 18.41
C PRO A 478 23.98 66.89 17.36
N GLU A 479 24.10 68.02 16.68
CA GLU A 479 23.13 68.43 15.63
C GLU A 479 23.04 67.52 14.43
N ASN A 480 24.07 66.75 14.16
CA ASN A 480 24.10 65.75 13.09
C ASN A 480 23.28 64.46 13.39
N TYR A 481 22.73 64.32 14.62
CA TYR A 481 21.88 63.21 14.98
C TYR A 481 20.45 63.47 14.50
N ILE A 482 19.90 62.60 13.68
CA ILE A 482 18.53 62.68 13.16
C ILE A 482 17.62 61.87 14.05
N ARG A 483 16.69 62.55 14.76
CA ARG A 483 15.73 61.91 15.64
C ARG A 483 14.70 61.10 14.83
N LYS A 484 14.50 59.81 15.19
CA LYS A 484 13.57 58.91 14.56
C LYS A 484 12.38 58.50 15.43
N GLN A 485 12.60 58.39 16.75
CA GLN A 485 11.57 57.96 17.69
C GLN A 485 11.82 58.53 19.07
N THR A 486 10.72 58.95 19.70
CA THR A 486 10.70 59.35 21.11
C THR A 486 10.02 58.25 21.93
N LEU A 487 10.65 57.75 22.95
CA LEU A 487 10.15 56.79 23.94
C LEU A 487 9.89 57.46 25.26
N ALA A 488 9.24 56.76 26.21
CA ALA A 488 8.95 57.31 27.53
C ALA A 488 10.20 57.78 28.31
N ASN A 489 11.35 57.08 28.18
CA ASN A 489 12.58 57.33 28.95
C ASN A 489 13.82 57.64 28.10
N ALA A 490 13.71 57.62 26.76
CA ALA A 490 14.83 57.78 25.82
C ALA A 490 14.36 58.29 24.46
N GLU A 491 15.30 58.81 23.68
CA GLU A 491 15.10 59.14 22.27
C GLU A 491 16.04 58.31 21.40
N ARG A 492 15.57 58.00 20.20
CA ARG A 492 16.32 57.21 19.22
C ARG A 492 16.69 58.05 18.01
N TYR A 493 17.98 58.00 17.68
CA TYR A 493 18.59 58.79 16.63
C TYR A 493 19.27 57.88 15.61
N ILE A 494 19.52 58.40 14.42
CA ILE A 494 20.42 57.84 13.42
C ILE A 494 21.44 58.89 12.99
N THR A 495 22.64 58.38 12.61
CA THR A 495 23.68 59.19 11.97
C THR A 495 23.93 58.70 10.55
N PRO A 496 24.49 59.53 9.64
CA PRO A 496 24.86 59.10 8.30
C PRO A 496 25.80 57.88 8.30
N GLU A 497 26.78 57.89 9.23
CA GLU A 497 27.76 56.81 9.37
C GLU A 497 27.09 55.47 9.80
N LEU A 498 26.17 55.54 10.76
CA LEU A 498 25.41 54.38 11.20
C LEU A 498 24.52 53.84 10.08
N LYS A 499 23.96 54.71 9.26
CA LYS A 499 23.13 54.33 8.09
C LYS A 499 23.94 53.67 6.98
N GLU A 500 25.13 54.19 6.70
CA GLU A 500 26.06 53.58 5.76
C GLU A 500 26.49 52.19 6.21
N PHE A 501 26.83 52.06 7.51
CA PHE A 501 27.17 50.77 8.10
C PHE A 501 26.04 49.78 8.06
N GLU A 502 24.83 50.22 8.39
CA GLU A 502 23.58 49.42 8.26
C GLU A 502 23.44 48.86 6.83
N THR A 503 23.61 49.71 5.81
CA THR A 503 23.48 49.30 4.43
C THR A 503 24.49 48.21 4.03
N LYS A 504 25.72 48.31 4.56
CA LYS A 504 26.78 47.32 4.33
C LYS A 504 26.44 45.97 4.98
N ILE A 505 25.94 45.98 6.22
CA ILE A 505 25.59 44.73 6.96
C ILE A 505 24.38 44.06 6.37
N LEU A 506 23.29 44.77 6.18
CA LEU A 506 22.05 44.23 5.61
C LEU A 506 22.29 43.71 4.17
N GLY A 507 23.08 44.44 3.39
CA GLY A 507 23.49 43.99 2.05
C GLY A 507 24.35 42.71 2.08
N ALA A 508 25.27 42.58 3.06
CA ALA A 508 26.05 41.35 3.23
C ALA A 508 25.18 40.15 3.63
N GLN A 509 24.21 40.36 4.58
CA GLN A 509 23.29 39.31 5.01
C GLN A 509 22.38 38.81 3.86
N GLU A 510 21.81 39.71 3.06
CA GLU A 510 21.00 39.36 1.90
C GLU A 510 21.84 38.61 0.86
N LYS A 511 23.09 39.03 0.63
CA LYS A 511 24.01 38.37 -0.29
C LYS A 511 24.44 36.98 0.20
N ILE A 512 24.69 36.78 1.50
CA ILE A 512 24.99 35.47 2.08
C ILE A 512 23.87 34.49 1.74
N VAL A 513 22.61 34.81 2.06
CA VAL A 513 21.46 33.94 1.83
C VAL A 513 21.30 33.63 0.33
N GLN A 514 21.43 34.64 -0.52
CA GLN A 514 21.31 34.48 -1.98
C GLN A 514 22.43 33.61 -2.56
N LEU A 515 23.67 33.81 -2.10
CA LEU A 515 24.82 33.05 -2.59
C LEU A 515 24.79 31.60 -2.10
N GLU A 516 24.39 31.37 -0.84
CA GLU A 516 24.19 30.02 -0.34
C GLU A 516 23.11 29.27 -1.11
N TYR A 517 22.00 29.95 -1.44
CA TYR A 517 20.94 29.36 -2.26
C TYR A 517 21.44 28.99 -3.68
N ASN A 518 22.25 29.86 -4.32
CA ASN A 518 22.80 29.61 -5.63
C ASN A 518 23.77 28.41 -5.60
N LEU A 519 24.68 28.36 -4.64
CA LEU A 519 25.62 27.26 -4.44
C LEU A 519 24.90 25.93 -4.17
N PHE A 520 23.81 25.97 -3.41
CA PHE A 520 22.98 24.78 -3.18
C PHE A 520 22.29 24.32 -4.47
N THR A 521 21.82 25.25 -5.28
CA THR A 521 21.18 24.92 -6.58
C THR A 521 22.18 24.30 -7.54
N GLU A 522 23.40 24.85 -7.64
CA GLU A 522 24.50 24.27 -8.45
C GLU A 522 24.84 22.84 -7.98
N LEU A 523 24.96 22.63 -6.67
CA LEU A 523 25.20 21.30 -6.12
C LEU A 523 24.09 20.32 -6.47
N ARG A 524 22.83 20.75 -6.36
CA ARG A 524 21.66 19.96 -6.73
C ARG A 524 21.67 19.61 -8.23
N ASP A 525 22.01 20.56 -9.09
CA ASP A 525 22.04 20.33 -10.54
C ASP A 525 23.16 19.36 -10.94
N ILE A 526 24.30 19.34 -10.24
CA ILE A 526 25.32 18.29 -10.40
C ILE A 526 24.74 16.92 -10.03
N LEU A 527 24.03 16.81 -8.90
CA LEU A 527 23.41 15.55 -8.46
C LEU A 527 22.36 15.05 -9.43
N LYS A 528 21.58 15.94 -10.07
CA LYS A 528 20.58 15.60 -11.08
C LYS A 528 21.17 14.78 -12.23
N THR A 529 22.40 15.03 -12.65
CA THR A 529 23.06 14.28 -13.72
C THR A 529 23.29 12.81 -13.37
N GLN A 530 23.28 12.45 -12.07
CA GLN A 530 23.53 11.10 -11.56
C GLN A 530 22.28 10.36 -11.09
N ILE A 531 21.10 10.98 -11.18
CA ILE A 531 19.84 10.42 -10.64
C ILE A 531 19.56 9.01 -11.18
N SER A 532 19.63 8.80 -12.48
CA SER A 532 19.36 7.48 -13.10
C SER A 532 20.34 6.40 -12.62
N SER A 533 21.61 6.74 -12.42
CA SER A 533 22.63 5.81 -11.90
C SER A 533 22.35 5.44 -10.45
N ILE A 534 22.00 6.44 -9.61
CA ILE A 534 21.68 6.22 -8.20
C ILE A 534 20.36 5.45 -8.06
N GLN A 535 19.34 5.71 -8.89
CA GLN A 535 18.09 4.92 -8.92
C GLN A 535 18.33 3.44 -9.23
N ASN A 536 19.27 3.12 -10.15
CA ASN A 536 19.64 1.73 -10.42
C ASN A 536 20.28 1.08 -9.19
N THR A 537 21.18 1.79 -8.52
CA THR A 537 21.79 1.31 -7.26
C THR A 537 20.74 1.16 -6.15
N ALA A 538 19.81 2.11 -6.02
CA ALA A 538 18.70 2.04 -5.06
C ALA A 538 17.86 0.77 -5.25
N HIS A 539 17.55 0.42 -6.50
CA HIS A 539 16.81 -0.80 -6.82
C HIS A 539 17.57 -2.08 -6.40
N GLU A 540 18.87 -2.16 -6.66
CA GLU A 540 19.68 -3.32 -6.23
C GLU A 540 19.80 -3.39 -4.69
N ILE A 541 19.88 -2.25 -4.00
CA ILE A 541 19.84 -2.18 -2.54
C ILE A 541 18.49 -2.64 -1.99
N ALA A 542 17.39 -2.25 -2.61
CA ALA A 542 16.06 -2.72 -2.21
C ALA A 542 15.93 -4.26 -2.35
N ILE A 543 16.43 -4.83 -3.46
CA ILE A 543 16.48 -6.29 -3.64
C ILE A 543 17.33 -6.96 -2.56
N LEU A 544 18.50 -6.43 -2.27
CA LEU A 544 19.39 -6.93 -1.23
C LEU A 544 18.71 -6.92 0.14
N ASP A 545 18.06 -5.82 0.48
CA ASP A 545 17.36 -5.66 1.76
C ASP A 545 16.20 -6.67 1.92
N VAL A 546 15.43 -6.92 0.85
CA VAL A 546 14.39 -7.96 0.85
C VAL A 546 15.00 -9.34 1.06
N LEU A 547 16.09 -9.70 0.36
CA LEU A 547 16.75 -10.99 0.52
C LEU A 547 17.30 -11.18 1.94
N VAL A 548 17.90 -10.14 2.51
CA VAL A 548 18.38 -10.12 3.89
C VAL A 548 17.21 -10.25 4.88
N SER A 549 16.08 -9.60 4.61
CA SER A 549 14.83 -9.70 5.39
C SER A 549 14.29 -11.12 5.40
N LEU A 550 14.15 -11.75 4.23
CA LEU A 550 13.70 -13.14 4.10
C LEU A 550 14.66 -14.13 4.78
N ALA A 551 15.97 -13.88 4.69
CA ALA A 551 16.96 -14.70 5.38
C ALA A 551 16.89 -14.54 6.91
N GLN A 552 16.62 -13.32 7.39
CA GLN A 552 16.41 -13.08 8.81
C GLN A 552 15.15 -13.78 9.33
N ALA A 553 14.04 -13.69 8.60
CA ALA A 553 12.81 -14.40 8.93
C ALA A 553 13.03 -15.92 8.93
N GLY A 554 13.79 -16.43 7.95
CA GLY A 554 14.14 -17.84 7.85
C GLY A 554 14.90 -18.36 9.07
N ASP A 555 15.87 -17.61 9.54
CA ASP A 555 16.68 -17.94 10.73
C ASP A 555 15.88 -17.78 12.04
N GLU A 556 15.23 -16.63 12.22
CA GLU A 556 14.44 -16.29 13.42
C GLU A 556 13.35 -17.31 13.71
N TYR A 557 12.63 -17.75 12.68
CA TYR A 557 11.49 -18.65 12.82
C TYR A 557 11.82 -20.10 12.46
N ASN A 558 13.10 -20.44 12.20
CA ASN A 558 13.55 -21.75 11.77
C ASN A 558 12.74 -22.28 10.58
N TYR A 559 12.67 -21.50 9.52
CA TYR A 559 12.08 -21.90 8.27
C TYR A 559 13.09 -22.68 7.43
N ILE A 560 12.59 -23.53 6.55
CA ILE A 560 13.42 -24.35 5.68
C ILE A 560 13.34 -23.88 4.23
N ARG A 561 14.37 -24.20 3.46
CA ARG A 561 14.37 -24.01 2.02
C ARG A 561 13.47 -25.06 1.35
N PRO A 562 12.38 -24.66 0.64
CA PRO A 562 11.58 -25.60 -0.15
C PRO A 562 12.34 -26.03 -1.40
N LYS A 563 12.11 -27.28 -1.84
CA LYS A 563 12.55 -27.81 -3.13
C LYS A 563 11.50 -27.49 -4.19
N LEU A 564 11.90 -26.89 -5.31
CA LEU A 564 10.99 -26.69 -6.43
C LEU A 564 10.90 -27.95 -7.29
N LEU A 565 9.67 -28.28 -7.68
CA LEU A 565 9.33 -29.34 -8.64
C LEU A 565 8.63 -28.72 -9.85
N ASP A 566 8.42 -29.49 -10.89
CA ASP A 566 7.70 -29.11 -12.10
C ASP A 566 6.60 -30.14 -12.52
N ASP A 567 6.33 -31.12 -11.65
CA ASP A 567 5.38 -32.22 -11.87
C ASP A 567 3.97 -31.94 -11.35
N GLY A 568 3.70 -30.72 -10.83
CA GLY A 568 2.42 -30.33 -10.27
C GLY A 568 2.24 -30.69 -8.77
N THR A 569 3.20 -31.35 -8.14
CA THR A 569 3.10 -31.80 -6.75
C THR A 569 3.28 -30.66 -5.74
N ILE A 570 2.47 -30.66 -4.68
CA ILE A 570 2.65 -29.88 -3.45
C ILE A 570 2.77 -30.89 -2.32
N HIS A 571 4.00 -31.07 -1.80
CA HIS A 571 4.28 -31.96 -0.69
C HIS A 571 4.96 -31.19 0.44
N ILE A 572 4.29 -31.11 1.59
CA ILE A 572 4.76 -30.38 2.78
C ILE A 572 4.63 -31.32 3.97
N LYS A 573 5.72 -31.53 4.72
CA LYS A 573 5.72 -32.29 5.98
C LYS A 573 5.86 -31.36 7.16
N ASP A 574 5.04 -31.57 8.17
CA ASP A 574 5.00 -30.81 9.41
C ASP A 574 4.96 -29.29 9.12
N GLY A 575 4.09 -28.89 8.20
CA GLY A 575 3.85 -27.49 7.87
C GLY A 575 3.21 -26.74 9.05
N ARG A 576 3.60 -25.48 9.23
CA ARG A 576 3.07 -24.60 10.29
C ARG A 576 2.51 -23.33 9.65
N HIS A 577 1.51 -22.72 10.29
CA HIS A 577 0.91 -21.47 9.80
C HIS A 577 1.75 -20.28 10.25
N PRO A 578 2.36 -19.50 9.34
CA PRO A 578 3.35 -18.47 9.68
C PRO A 578 2.81 -17.37 10.61
N LEU A 579 1.52 -17.01 10.49
CA LEU A 579 0.91 -15.99 11.33
C LEU A 579 0.51 -16.56 12.70
N VAL A 580 -0.13 -17.74 12.71
CA VAL A 580 -0.68 -18.33 13.93
C VAL A 580 0.42 -18.84 14.87
N GLU A 581 1.50 -19.42 14.32
CA GLU A 581 2.63 -19.89 15.14
C GLU A 581 3.32 -18.73 15.89
N ARG A 582 3.35 -17.53 15.29
CA ARG A 582 3.91 -16.33 15.92
C ARG A 582 3.07 -15.85 17.11
N ILE A 583 1.72 -15.97 17.01
CA ILE A 583 0.79 -15.55 18.06
C ILE A 583 0.75 -16.56 19.22
N LEU A 584 0.74 -17.86 18.90
CA LEU A 584 0.53 -18.94 19.89
C LEU A 584 1.79 -19.35 20.67
N ASN A 585 2.96 -18.88 20.36
CA ASN A 585 4.24 -19.52 20.68
C ASN A 585 4.43 -20.83 19.88
N ARG A 586 5.55 -20.95 19.21
CA ARG A 586 5.88 -22.02 18.26
C ARG A 586 5.61 -23.43 18.79
N ASP A 587 5.92 -23.70 20.05
CA ASP A 587 5.81 -25.00 20.67
C ASP A 587 4.36 -25.46 20.91
N LEU A 588 3.39 -24.53 20.78
CA LEU A 588 1.96 -24.83 20.95
C LEU A 588 1.23 -25.07 19.64
N PHE A 589 1.89 -24.80 18.50
CA PHE A 589 1.29 -25.02 17.19
C PHE A 589 1.42 -26.49 16.78
N VAL A 590 0.31 -27.10 16.37
CA VAL A 590 0.31 -28.49 15.87
C VAL A 590 0.58 -28.47 14.37
N PRO A 591 1.75 -28.98 13.92
CA PRO A 591 2.10 -29.02 12.50
C PRO A 591 1.26 -30.04 11.73
N ASN A 592 1.06 -29.80 10.43
CA ASN A 592 0.27 -30.68 9.56
C ASN A 592 0.98 -30.96 8.24
N ASP A 593 0.74 -32.14 7.70
CA ASP A 593 1.22 -32.57 6.39
C ASP A 593 0.22 -32.13 5.30
N THR A 594 0.73 -31.76 4.13
CA THR A 594 -0.08 -31.50 2.94
C THR A 594 0.53 -32.27 1.79
N HIS A 595 -0.30 -33.03 1.08
CA HIS A 595 0.10 -33.71 -0.15
C HIS A 595 -1.00 -33.55 -1.18
N LEU A 596 -0.71 -32.86 -2.26
CA LEU A 596 -1.57 -32.65 -3.41
C LEU A 596 -0.76 -32.92 -4.68
N ASP A 597 -1.34 -33.62 -5.63
CA ASP A 597 -0.75 -33.88 -6.93
C ASP A 597 -1.85 -33.92 -8.01
N ASN A 598 -1.47 -34.07 -9.27
CA ASN A 598 -2.41 -34.17 -10.39
C ASN A 598 -2.65 -35.63 -10.81
N ALA A 599 -2.30 -36.62 -9.94
CA ALA A 599 -2.36 -38.03 -10.30
C ALA A 599 -3.20 -38.86 -9.33
N GLN A 600 -3.02 -38.72 -8.03
CA GLN A 600 -3.64 -39.59 -7.01
C GLN A 600 -4.33 -38.83 -5.88
N ASN A 601 -4.03 -37.55 -5.68
CA ASN A 601 -4.58 -36.73 -4.58
C ASN A 601 -4.79 -35.28 -5.03
N GLU A 602 -5.67 -35.12 -5.99
CA GLU A 602 -5.99 -33.81 -6.55
C GLU A 602 -6.90 -32.99 -5.64
N ILE A 603 -7.92 -33.67 -5.07
CA ILE A 603 -8.92 -33.04 -4.20
C ILE A 603 -8.88 -33.70 -2.81
N MET A 604 -8.62 -32.89 -1.78
CA MET A 604 -8.73 -33.31 -0.38
C MET A 604 -10.07 -32.82 0.19
N ILE A 605 -11.01 -33.74 0.46
CA ILE A 605 -12.24 -33.44 1.22
C ILE A 605 -11.89 -33.54 2.70
N ILE A 606 -12.05 -32.42 3.43
CA ILE A 606 -11.66 -32.31 4.83
C ILE A 606 -12.90 -32.16 5.70
N THR A 607 -13.20 -33.21 6.51
CA THR A 607 -14.33 -33.22 7.42
C THR A 607 -13.91 -32.95 8.86
N GLY A 608 -14.85 -32.56 9.70
CA GLY A 608 -14.63 -32.31 11.12
C GLY A 608 -15.32 -31.04 11.63
N PRO A 609 -15.34 -30.83 12.94
CA PRO A 609 -16.08 -29.72 13.54
C PRO A 609 -15.44 -28.35 13.26
N ASN A 610 -16.26 -27.29 13.42
CA ASN A 610 -15.75 -25.93 13.45
C ASN A 610 -14.84 -25.72 14.66
N MET A 611 -13.94 -24.76 14.59
CA MET A 611 -12.89 -24.47 15.59
C MET A 611 -11.80 -25.54 15.75
N ALA A 612 -11.87 -26.66 15.04
CA ALA A 612 -10.85 -27.70 15.12
C ALA A 612 -9.60 -27.44 14.25
N GLY A 613 -9.61 -26.36 13.41
CA GLY A 613 -8.42 -25.89 12.67
C GLY A 613 -8.43 -26.18 11.17
N LYS A 614 -9.57 -26.60 10.56
CA LYS A 614 -9.67 -26.85 9.09
C LYS A 614 -9.24 -25.64 8.26
N SER A 615 -9.90 -24.52 8.47
CA SER A 615 -9.63 -23.27 7.72
C SER A 615 -8.20 -22.75 7.93
N THR A 616 -7.64 -22.91 9.14
CA THR A 616 -6.24 -22.58 9.45
C THR A 616 -5.27 -23.44 8.65
N TYR A 617 -5.52 -24.74 8.56
CA TYR A 617 -4.71 -25.68 7.78
C TYR A 617 -4.76 -25.37 6.28
N MET A 618 -5.94 -25.06 5.74
CA MET A 618 -6.06 -24.74 4.32
C MET A 618 -5.34 -23.41 3.98
N ARG A 619 -5.51 -22.37 4.81
CA ARG A 619 -4.78 -21.10 4.67
C ARG A 619 -3.27 -21.32 4.76
N GLN A 620 -2.80 -22.16 5.69
CA GLN A 620 -1.40 -22.55 5.82
C GLN A 620 -0.85 -23.07 4.49
N SER A 621 -1.53 -24.03 3.86
CA SER A 621 -1.09 -24.64 2.61
C SER A 621 -0.95 -23.61 1.49
N ALA A 622 -1.90 -22.68 1.36
CA ALA A 622 -1.82 -21.58 0.39
C ALA A 622 -0.67 -20.62 0.70
N LEU A 623 -0.51 -20.21 1.97
CA LEU A 623 0.56 -19.29 2.37
C LEU A 623 1.95 -19.87 2.14
N LEU A 624 2.16 -21.17 2.42
CA LEU A 624 3.44 -21.84 2.21
C LEU A 624 3.78 -21.96 0.72
N THR A 625 2.79 -22.21 -0.12
CA THR A 625 2.93 -22.22 -1.58
C THR A 625 3.28 -20.81 -2.09
N LEU A 626 2.58 -19.77 -1.62
CA LEU A 626 2.85 -18.38 -1.96
C LEU A 626 4.26 -17.95 -1.52
N MET A 627 4.65 -18.25 -0.28
CA MET A 627 5.99 -17.94 0.25
C MET A 627 7.09 -18.58 -0.61
N THR A 628 6.88 -19.82 -1.06
CA THR A 628 7.81 -20.51 -1.97
C THR A 628 7.97 -19.73 -3.27
N GLN A 629 6.88 -19.23 -3.87
CA GLN A 629 6.91 -18.47 -5.13
C GLN A 629 7.40 -17.03 -4.97
N VAL A 630 7.37 -16.48 -3.77
CA VAL A 630 8.10 -15.24 -3.42
C VAL A 630 9.61 -15.45 -3.42
N GLY A 631 10.07 -16.68 -3.16
CA GLY A 631 11.47 -17.03 -2.96
C GLY A 631 11.89 -17.00 -1.50
N SER A 632 10.95 -17.18 -0.58
CA SER A 632 11.18 -17.26 0.88
C SER A 632 11.35 -18.70 1.35
N PHE A 633 12.07 -18.89 2.44
CA PHE A 633 11.98 -20.09 3.25
C PHE A 633 10.60 -20.18 3.91
N ILE A 634 10.19 -21.41 4.26
CA ILE A 634 8.85 -21.71 4.75
C ILE A 634 8.85 -22.49 6.07
N PRO A 635 7.84 -22.31 6.94
CA PRO A 635 7.67 -23.04 8.18
C PRO A 635 7.23 -24.50 7.94
N ALA A 636 8.18 -25.38 7.70
CA ALA A 636 7.94 -26.81 7.53
C ALA A 636 9.18 -27.61 8.00
N ARG A 637 9.06 -28.94 8.09
CA ARG A 637 10.22 -29.83 8.28
C ARG A 637 10.84 -30.16 6.93
N GLU A 638 10.03 -30.51 5.95
CA GLU A 638 10.43 -30.80 4.59
C GLU A 638 9.36 -30.26 3.63
N ALA A 639 9.76 -29.77 2.47
CA ALA A 639 8.81 -29.34 1.45
C ALA A 639 9.35 -29.48 0.04
N SER A 640 8.49 -29.96 -0.86
CA SER A 640 8.71 -30.03 -2.30
C SER A 640 7.46 -29.48 -2.98
N ILE A 641 7.58 -28.37 -3.70
CA ILE A 641 6.44 -27.60 -4.18
C ILE A 641 6.64 -27.25 -5.65
N SER A 642 5.67 -27.61 -6.49
CA SER A 642 5.56 -27.09 -7.85
C SER A 642 4.90 -25.72 -7.84
N PRO A 643 5.40 -24.74 -8.59
CA PRO A 643 4.74 -23.45 -8.73
C PRO A 643 3.33 -23.59 -9.29
N VAL A 644 2.39 -22.86 -8.70
CA VAL A 644 1.01 -22.77 -9.19
C VAL A 644 0.81 -21.46 -9.94
N ASP A 645 -0.11 -21.46 -10.92
CA ASP A 645 -0.40 -20.27 -11.74
C ASP A 645 -1.37 -19.32 -11.04
N LYS A 646 -2.30 -19.87 -10.24
CA LYS A 646 -3.30 -19.10 -9.50
C LYS A 646 -3.56 -19.70 -8.12
N ILE A 647 -3.90 -18.86 -7.17
CA ILE A 647 -4.44 -19.27 -5.87
C ILE A 647 -5.81 -18.62 -5.71
N PHE A 648 -6.82 -19.45 -5.46
CA PHE A 648 -8.16 -19.01 -5.15
C PHE A 648 -8.59 -19.47 -3.77
N THR A 649 -9.24 -18.61 -3.02
CA THR A 649 -9.79 -18.98 -1.72
C THR A 649 -11.23 -18.49 -1.55
N ARG A 650 -12.10 -19.38 -1.09
CA ARG A 650 -13.40 -19.07 -0.54
C ARG A 650 -13.42 -19.56 0.90
N ILE A 651 -13.24 -18.64 1.86
CA ILE A 651 -13.11 -18.98 3.30
C ILE A 651 -14.01 -18.02 4.10
N GLY A 652 -15.00 -18.59 4.80
CA GLY A 652 -15.89 -17.87 5.71
C GLY A 652 -16.86 -16.92 5.01
N ALA A 653 -18.01 -16.65 5.64
CA ALA A 653 -18.92 -15.59 5.23
C ALA A 653 -18.45 -14.28 5.88
N SER A 654 -18.02 -13.31 5.10
CA SER A 654 -18.04 -11.93 5.57
C SER A 654 -19.40 -11.37 5.21
N ASP A 655 -20.19 -10.99 6.19
CA ASP A 655 -21.42 -10.22 5.96
C ASP A 655 -21.04 -8.91 5.29
N ASP A 656 -21.23 -8.84 3.98
CA ASP A 656 -21.07 -7.60 3.23
C ASP A 656 -22.40 -6.84 3.26
N LEU A 657 -22.73 -6.32 4.44
CA LEU A 657 -23.97 -5.56 4.69
C LEU A 657 -24.09 -4.32 3.78
N VAL A 658 -22.95 -3.84 3.26
CA VAL A 658 -22.89 -2.62 2.44
C VAL A 658 -23.32 -2.89 1.00
N SER A 659 -23.08 -4.10 0.48
CA SER A 659 -23.46 -4.46 -0.89
C SER A 659 -24.96 -4.75 -1.07
N GLY A 660 -25.70 -4.94 0.03
CA GLY A 660 -27.12 -5.31 -0.01
C GLY A 660 -27.40 -6.69 -0.61
N GLN A 661 -26.34 -7.49 -0.90
CA GLN A 661 -26.48 -8.85 -1.42
C GLN A 661 -26.59 -9.85 -0.26
N SER A 662 -27.35 -10.93 -0.46
CA SER A 662 -27.34 -12.01 0.51
C SER A 662 -25.96 -12.68 0.58
N THR A 663 -25.56 -13.14 1.76
CA THR A 663 -24.30 -13.88 1.97
C THR A 663 -24.15 -15.07 1.02
N PHE A 664 -25.26 -15.74 0.70
CA PHE A 664 -25.31 -16.84 -0.24
C PHE A 664 -25.01 -16.38 -1.69
N MET A 665 -25.54 -15.23 -2.13
CA MET A 665 -25.25 -14.69 -3.47
C MET A 665 -23.78 -14.28 -3.61
N VAL A 666 -23.19 -13.66 -2.58
CA VAL A 666 -21.75 -13.36 -2.55
C VAL A 666 -20.92 -14.64 -2.67
N GLU A 667 -21.29 -15.68 -1.91
CA GLU A 667 -20.66 -17.00 -1.96
C GLU A 667 -20.72 -17.60 -3.36
N MET A 668 -21.87 -17.59 -4.00
CA MET A 668 -22.05 -18.15 -5.35
C MET A 668 -21.27 -17.36 -6.41
N ASN A 669 -21.17 -16.06 -6.28
CA ASN A 669 -20.33 -15.22 -7.17
C ASN A 669 -18.84 -15.56 -7.02
N GLU A 670 -18.34 -15.75 -5.79
CA GLU A 670 -16.95 -16.16 -5.53
C GLU A 670 -16.68 -17.56 -6.11
N VAL A 671 -17.55 -18.53 -5.87
CA VAL A 671 -17.42 -19.89 -6.45
C VAL A 671 -17.48 -19.86 -7.97
N SER A 672 -18.42 -19.11 -8.56
CA SER A 672 -18.52 -18.96 -10.02
C SER A 672 -17.25 -18.37 -10.62
N HIS A 673 -16.64 -17.37 -9.94
CA HIS A 673 -15.35 -16.80 -10.34
C HIS A 673 -14.24 -17.87 -10.33
N ILE A 674 -14.15 -18.64 -9.26
CA ILE A 674 -13.17 -19.73 -9.14
C ILE A 674 -13.32 -20.74 -10.26
N LEU A 675 -14.54 -21.27 -10.48
CA LEU A 675 -14.80 -22.29 -11.49
C LEU A 675 -14.52 -21.81 -12.91
N LYS A 676 -14.67 -20.49 -13.15
CA LYS A 676 -14.42 -19.90 -14.46
C LYS A 676 -12.93 -19.71 -14.77
N TYR A 677 -12.12 -19.42 -13.74
CA TYR A 677 -10.73 -19.00 -13.94
C TYR A 677 -9.67 -19.99 -13.47
N ALA A 678 -10.02 -20.95 -12.65
CA ALA A 678 -9.09 -22.00 -12.21
C ALA A 678 -8.61 -22.86 -13.39
N THR A 679 -7.38 -23.34 -13.30
CA THR A 679 -6.73 -24.23 -14.26
C THR A 679 -6.21 -25.47 -13.53
N ASN A 680 -5.74 -26.47 -14.25
CA ASN A 680 -5.10 -27.66 -13.67
C ASN A 680 -3.79 -27.36 -12.90
N LYS A 681 -3.24 -26.15 -13.03
CA LYS A 681 -2.08 -25.69 -12.29
C LYS A 681 -2.45 -24.86 -11.06
N SER A 682 -3.73 -24.56 -10.88
CA SER A 682 -4.20 -23.72 -9.77
C SER A 682 -4.27 -24.48 -8.44
N LEU A 683 -4.19 -23.71 -7.33
CA LEU A 683 -4.50 -24.17 -5.99
C LEU A 683 -5.82 -23.51 -5.55
N VAL A 684 -6.81 -24.33 -5.24
CA VAL A 684 -8.15 -23.87 -4.87
C VAL A 684 -8.46 -24.25 -3.42
N ILE A 685 -8.98 -23.32 -2.65
CA ILE A 685 -9.39 -23.53 -1.26
C ILE A 685 -10.85 -23.14 -1.10
N LEU A 686 -11.68 -24.14 -0.76
CA LEU A 686 -13.11 -23.99 -0.59
C LEU A 686 -13.51 -24.41 0.83
N ASP A 687 -14.03 -23.48 1.61
CA ASP A 687 -14.42 -23.70 2.99
C ASP A 687 -15.93 -23.51 3.17
N GLU A 688 -16.62 -24.61 3.53
CA GLU A 688 -18.04 -24.65 3.86
C GLU A 688 -18.98 -24.11 2.76
N ILE A 689 -18.82 -24.57 1.52
CA ILE A 689 -19.69 -24.20 0.40
C ILE A 689 -21.10 -24.73 0.60
N GLY A 690 -22.12 -23.89 0.27
CA GLY A 690 -23.53 -24.24 0.33
C GLY A 690 -24.17 -24.01 1.71
N ARG A 691 -23.49 -23.35 2.66
CA ARG A 691 -24.00 -23.15 4.02
C ARG A 691 -25.12 -22.10 4.11
N GLY A 692 -25.22 -21.21 3.14
CA GLY A 692 -26.18 -20.09 3.12
C GLY A 692 -27.58 -20.43 2.63
N THR A 693 -27.90 -21.72 2.37
CA THR A 693 -29.19 -22.19 1.84
C THR A 693 -29.71 -23.45 2.56
N SER A 694 -30.72 -24.11 2.03
CA SER A 694 -31.24 -25.36 2.61
C SER A 694 -30.17 -26.46 2.53
N THR A 695 -30.17 -27.42 3.47
CA THR A 695 -29.14 -28.47 3.56
C THR A 695 -29.01 -29.27 2.28
N TYR A 696 -30.10 -29.67 1.65
CA TYR A 696 -30.06 -30.46 0.42
C TYR A 696 -29.59 -29.64 -0.80
N ASP A 697 -30.01 -28.38 -0.93
CA ASP A 697 -29.55 -27.50 -1.99
C ASP A 697 -28.06 -27.23 -1.83
N GLY A 698 -27.60 -26.91 -0.62
CA GLY A 698 -26.21 -26.63 -0.31
C GLY A 698 -25.31 -27.83 -0.58
N MET A 699 -25.73 -29.04 -0.17
CA MET A 699 -25.01 -30.28 -0.42
C MET A 699 -24.94 -30.60 -1.94
N SER A 700 -26.05 -30.41 -2.67
CA SER A 700 -26.11 -30.65 -4.10
C SER A 700 -25.17 -29.73 -4.87
N ILE A 701 -25.13 -28.43 -4.50
CA ILE A 701 -24.20 -27.45 -5.09
C ILE A 701 -22.76 -27.82 -4.75
N ALA A 702 -22.45 -28.12 -3.49
CA ALA A 702 -21.10 -28.50 -3.05
C ALA A 702 -20.59 -29.73 -3.79
N ARG A 703 -21.44 -30.75 -3.96
CA ARG A 703 -21.11 -31.96 -4.73
C ARG A 703 -20.83 -31.64 -6.18
N ALA A 704 -21.71 -30.88 -6.84
CA ALA A 704 -21.56 -30.50 -8.24
C ALA A 704 -20.29 -29.66 -8.47
N VAL A 705 -19.90 -28.80 -7.52
CA VAL A 705 -18.63 -28.03 -7.57
C VAL A 705 -17.43 -28.96 -7.52
N ILE A 706 -17.41 -29.96 -6.62
CA ILE A 706 -16.31 -30.94 -6.53
C ILE A 706 -16.20 -31.73 -7.83
N GLU A 707 -17.34 -32.27 -8.32
CA GLU A 707 -17.39 -33.04 -9.55
C GLU A 707 -16.93 -32.20 -10.76
N HIS A 708 -17.33 -30.94 -10.85
CA HIS A 708 -16.90 -30.03 -11.91
C HIS A 708 -15.40 -29.73 -11.85
N ILE A 709 -14.84 -29.52 -10.65
CA ILE A 709 -13.38 -29.30 -10.49
C ILE A 709 -12.62 -30.56 -10.92
N ARG A 710 -13.06 -31.75 -10.47
CA ARG A 710 -12.45 -33.03 -10.81
C ARG A 710 -12.50 -33.31 -12.32
N ASP A 711 -13.68 -33.18 -12.92
CA ASP A 711 -13.92 -33.70 -14.28
C ASP A 711 -13.53 -32.71 -15.40
N HIS A 712 -13.50 -31.38 -15.09
CA HIS A 712 -13.32 -30.35 -16.12
C HIS A 712 -12.11 -29.43 -15.87
N ILE A 713 -11.73 -29.19 -14.61
CA ILE A 713 -10.67 -28.23 -14.29
C ILE A 713 -9.35 -28.93 -13.96
N GLY A 714 -9.37 -29.96 -13.13
CA GLY A 714 -8.19 -30.68 -12.67
C GLY A 714 -7.31 -29.88 -11.69
N ALA A 715 -7.90 -28.97 -10.91
CA ALA A 715 -7.17 -28.10 -9.98
C ALA A 715 -6.91 -28.77 -8.64
N LYS A 716 -5.72 -28.59 -8.10
CA LYS A 716 -5.39 -29.01 -6.72
C LYS A 716 -6.30 -28.29 -5.73
N THR A 717 -7.12 -29.05 -4.99
CA THR A 717 -8.20 -28.47 -4.20
C THR A 717 -8.20 -28.97 -2.75
N LEU A 718 -8.32 -28.05 -1.81
CA LEU A 718 -8.62 -28.30 -0.42
C LEU A 718 -10.08 -27.90 -0.18
N PHE A 719 -10.94 -28.86 0.12
CA PHE A 719 -12.38 -28.65 0.29
C PHE A 719 -12.80 -29.03 1.71
N ALA A 720 -13.09 -28.06 2.56
CA ALA A 720 -13.63 -28.33 3.89
C ALA A 720 -15.15 -28.28 3.88
N THR A 721 -15.77 -29.26 4.54
CA THR A 721 -17.22 -29.41 4.55
C THR A 721 -17.74 -30.02 5.85
N HIS A 722 -19.01 -29.75 6.14
CA HIS A 722 -19.80 -30.42 7.16
C HIS A 722 -20.74 -31.49 6.58
N TYR A 723 -20.86 -31.58 5.25
CA TYR A 723 -21.65 -32.60 4.59
C TYR A 723 -20.86 -33.92 4.55
N HIS A 724 -21.20 -34.87 5.42
CA HIS A 724 -20.53 -36.17 5.49
C HIS A 724 -20.77 -36.98 4.23
N GLU A 725 -21.89 -36.79 3.55
CA GLU A 725 -22.28 -37.46 2.31
C GLU A 725 -21.30 -37.18 1.17
N LEU A 726 -20.56 -36.07 1.20
CA LEU A 726 -19.55 -35.76 0.22
C LEU A 726 -18.32 -36.68 0.30
N THR A 727 -18.13 -37.38 1.41
CA THR A 727 -17.05 -38.37 1.54
C THR A 727 -17.27 -39.61 0.67
N ASP A 728 -18.50 -39.85 0.20
CA ASP A 728 -18.84 -40.88 -0.80
C ASP A 728 -18.19 -40.61 -2.18
N LEU A 729 -17.66 -39.41 -2.40
CA LEU A 729 -16.93 -39.03 -3.62
C LEU A 729 -15.48 -39.52 -3.64
N GLU A 730 -15.01 -40.15 -2.57
CA GLU A 730 -13.66 -40.74 -2.54
C GLU A 730 -13.46 -41.73 -3.66
N ASP A 731 -12.43 -41.55 -4.43
CA ASP A 731 -12.03 -42.47 -5.48
C ASP A 731 -10.52 -42.82 -5.41
N ASP A 732 -10.09 -43.76 -6.22
CA ASP A 732 -8.70 -44.22 -6.18
C ASP A 732 -7.72 -43.26 -6.87
N VAL A 733 -8.23 -42.30 -7.65
CA VAL A 733 -7.42 -41.47 -8.56
C VAL A 733 -7.37 -40.01 -8.16
N HIS A 734 -8.51 -39.39 -7.87
CA HIS A 734 -8.56 -37.93 -7.76
C HIS A 734 -8.93 -37.39 -6.38
N VAL A 735 -9.92 -38.02 -5.73
CA VAL A 735 -10.55 -37.50 -4.50
C VAL A 735 -10.14 -38.31 -3.29
N LYS A 736 -9.66 -37.67 -2.26
CA LYS A 736 -9.25 -38.31 -1.01
C LYS A 736 -9.87 -37.65 0.21
N ASN A 737 -10.36 -38.48 1.15
CA ASN A 737 -10.96 -38.01 2.40
C ASN A 737 -9.93 -37.81 3.50
N TYR A 738 -10.08 -36.74 4.22
CA TYR A 738 -9.29 -36.39 5.39
C TYR A 738 -10.20 -35.89 6.50
N CYS A 739 -9.79 -36.09 7.74
CA CYS A 739 -10.52 -35.57 8.90
C CYS A 739 -9.55 -35.03 9.96
N ILE A 740 -10.13 -34.29 10.90
CA ILE A 740 -9.36 -33.85 12.07
C ILE A 740 -9.30 -34.98 13.09
N ALA A 741 -8.11 -35.31 13.52
CA ALA A 741 -7.89 -36.30 14.56
C ALA A 741 -8.51 -35.86 15.90
N VAL A 742 -9.30 -36.75 16.48
CA VAL A 742 -10.01 -36.52 17.74
C VAL A 742 -9.61 -37.60 18.74
N LYS A 743 -9.43 -37.19 20.00
CA LYS A 743 -9.21 -38.12 21.10
C LYS A 743 -10.44 -38.06 22.02
N GLU A 744 -11.13 -39.20 22.12
CA GLU A 744 -12.27 -39.39 23.03
C GLU A 744 -11.77 -40.00 24.34
N LYS A 745 -12.16 -39.43 25.47
CA LYS A 745 -11.91 -39.99 26.81
C LYS A 745 -13.18 -39.89 27.65
N GLY A 746 -14.00 -40.97 27.63
CA GLY A 746 -15.34 -40.93 28.20
C GLY A 746 -16.24 -39.93 27.50
N SER A 747 -16.81 -38.96 28.25
CA SER A 747 -17.65 -37.91 27.69
C SER A 747 -16.87 -36.72 27.18
N ASP A 748 -15.56 -36.72 27.28
CA ASP A 748 -14.73 -35.56 26.88
C ASP A 748 -14.03 -35.82 25.56
N VAL A 749 -14.13 -34.81 24.69
CA VAL A 749 -13.57 -34.83 23.34
C VAL A 749 -12.46 -33.77 23.26
N THR A 750 -11.28 -34.20 22.83
CA THR A 750 -10.14 -33.32 22.60
C THR A 750 -9.81 -33.31 21.09
N PHE A 751 -9.88 -32.14 20.45
CA PHE A 751 -9.47 -31.99 19.08
C PHE A 751 -7.94 -31.86 19.01
N LEU A 752 -7.29 -32.83 18.35
CA LEU A 752 -5.83 -32.85 18.25
C LEU A 752 -5.27 -31.88 17.23
N ARG A 753 -6.13 -31.20 16.43
CA ARG A 753 -5.76 -30.24 15.37
C ARG A 753 -4.83 -30.84 14.30
N ARG A 754 -4.79 -32.17 14.19
CA ARG A 754 -4.01 -32.89 13.19
C ARG A 754 -4.96 -33.43 12.12
N ILE A 755 -4.61 -33.14 10.86
CA ILE A 755 -5.31 -33.69 9.70
C ILE A 755 -4.77 -35.07 9.41
N ILE A 756 -5.64 -36.05 9.31
CA ILE A 756 -5.32 -37.46 9.04
C ILE A 756 -6.18 -38.00 7.90
N ARG A 757 -5.71 -39.02 7.23
CA ARG A 757 -6.46 -39.74 6.19
C ARG A 757 -7.67 -40.43 6.79
N GLY A 758 -8.84 -40.36 6.11
CA GLY A 758 -10.10 -40.96 6.50
C GLY A 758 -11.23 -39.95 6.64
N SER A 759 -12.43 -40.45 6.92
CA SER A 759 -13.63 -39.62 7.16
C SER A 759 -13.92 -39.53 8.66
N ALA A 760 -14.58 -38.45 9.10
CA ALA A 760 -15.10 -38.34 10.45
C ALA A 760 -16.49 -39.01 10.52
N ASP A 761 -16.66 -40.06 11.30
CA ASP A 761 -17.90 -40.83 11.41
C ASP A 761 -18.97 -40.14 12.29
N LYS A 762 -18.60 -39.14 13.09
CA LYS A 762 -19.48 -38.47 14.06
C LYS A 762 -19.48 -36.95 13.92
N SER A 763 -20.63 -36.38 14.16
CA SER A 763 -20.79 -34.93 14.33
C SER A 763 -20.40 -34.52 15.78
N TYR A 764 -19.55 -33.52 15.93
CA TYR A 764 -19.09 -33.02 17.25
C TYR A 764 -19.70 -31.65 17.59
N GLY A 765 -20.75 -31.20 16.89
CA GLY A 765 -21.37 -29.88 17.11
C GLY A 765 -21.84 -29.64 18.53
N ILE A 766 -22.47 -30.66 19.16
CA ILE A 766 -22.98 -30.59 20.54
C ILE A 766 -21.82 -30.50 21.55
N HIS A 767 -20.71 -31.20 21.30
CA HIS A 767 -19.49 -31.07 22.11
C HIS A 767 -18.88 -29.67 22.05
N VAL A 768 -18.87 -29.04 20.88
CA VAL A 768 -18.41 -27.65 20.71
C VAL A 768 -19.35 -26.71 21.47
N ALA A 769 -20.67 -26.92 21.41
CA ALA A 769 -21.64 -26.13 22.15
C ALA A 769 -21.43 -26.25 23.68
N LYS A 770 -21.12 -27.45 24.18
CA LYS A 770 -20.75 -27.70 25.60
C LYS A 770 -19.45 -26.94 25.98
N LEU A 771 -18.43 -26.99 25.13
CA LEU A 771 -17.15 -26.24 25.33
C LEU A 771 -17.38 -24.72 25.30
N ALA A 772 -18.32 -24.24 24.51
CA ALA A 772 -18.70 -22.83 24.45
C ALA A 772 -19.51 -22.34 25.66
N GLY A 773 -19.86 -23.26 26.59
CA GLY A 773 -20.56 -22.92 27.83
C GLY A 773 -22.08 -22.84 27.73
N LEU A 774 -22.70 -23.51 26.74
CA LEU A 774 -24.17 -23.59 26.69
C LEU A 774 -24.71 -24.28 27.95
N PRO A 775 -25.90 -23.88 28.46
CA PRO A 775 -26.52 -24.51 29.62
C PRO A 775 -26.64 -26.04 29.45
N GLN A 776 -26.33 -26.77 30.50
CA GLN A 776 -26.23 -28.22 30.45
C GLN A 776 -27.59 -28.89 30.06
N GLU A 777 -28.69 -28.26 30.40
CA GLU A 777 -30.04 -28.71 30.03
C GLU A 777 -30.25 -28.65 28.50
N VAL A 778 -29.77 -27.56 27.84
CA VAL A 778 -29.85 -27.40 26.40
C VAL A 778 -28.98 -28.44 25.70
N VAL A 779 -27.74 -28.68 26.21
CA VAL A 779 -26.84 -29.67 25.67
C VAL A 779 -27.45 -31.07 25.74
N LYS A 780 -27.97 -31.49 26.90
CA LYS A 780 -28.61 -32.79 27.05
C LYS A 780 -29.88 -32.97 26.18
N ARG A 781 -30.66 -31.89 26.02
CA ARG A 781 -31.81 -31.94 25.11
C ARG A 781 -31.40 -32.09 23.66
N ALA A 782 -30.31 -31.38 23.24
CA ALA A 782 -29.77 -31.49 21.90
C ALA A 782 -29.23 -32.90 21.62
N GLU A 783 -28.57 -33.56 22.61
CA GLU A 783 -28.12 -34.96 22.50
C GLU A 783 -29.31 -35.91 22.26
N THR A 784 -30.40 -35.74 23.01
CA THR A 784 -31.64 -36.55 22.83
C THR A 784 -32.21 -36.36 21.44
N ILE A 785 -32.32 -35.10 20.96
CA ILE A 785 -32.85 -34.78 19.64
C ILE A 785 -32.00 -35.37 18.53
N LEU A 786 -30.67 -35.32 18.67
CA LEU A 786 -29.73 -35.90 17.69
C LEU A 786 -29.95 -37.40 17.53
N ILE A 787 -30.07 -38.14 18.66
CA ILE A 787 -30.33 -39.58 18.64
C ILE A 787 -31.69 -39.87 17.96
N ASP A 788 -32.74 -39.08 18.24
CA ASP A 788 -34.04 -39.24 17.59
C ASP A 788 -33.96 -39.00 16.07
N LEU A 789 -33.21 -38.00 15.63
CA LEU A 789 -33.02 -37.69 14.21
C LEU A 789 -32.19 -38.76 13.49
N GLU A 790 -31.13 -39.27 14.12
CA GLU A 790 -30.29 -40.34 13.56
C GLU A 790 -31.06 -41.66 13.41
N ASN A 791 -31.95 -41.98 14.36
CA ASN A 791 -32.83 -43.15 14.29
C ASN A 791 -33.95 -43.03 13.25
N THR A 792 -34.30 -41.81 12.84
CA THR A 792 -35.37 -41.53 11.87
C THR A 792 -34.82 -41.46 10.42
N ALA A 793 -33.51 -41.36 10.24
CA ALA A 793 -32.88 -41.38 8.94
C ALA A 793 -32.99 -42.75 8.28
N PRO A 794 -33.34 -42.90 6.98
CA PRO A 794 -33.43 -44.19 6.31
C PRO A 794 -32.06 -44.89 6.33
N THR A 795 -32.01 -46.02 7.01
CA THR A 795 -30.81 -46.90 7.12
C THR A 795 -30.39 -47.35 5.72
N LYS A 796 -29.23 -46.92 5.26
CA LYS A 796 -28.52 -47.62 4.16
C LYS A 796 -28.14 -49.01 4.69
N GLU A 797 -28.75 -50.04 4.13
CA GLU A 797 -28.40 -51.43 4.42
C GLU A 797 -26.88 -51.61 4.20
N LYS A 798 -26.20 -51.89 5.30
CA LYS A 798 -24.81 -52.41 5.25
C LYS A 798 -24.88 -53.78 4.64
N THR A 799 -24.60 -53.94 3.37
CA THR A 799 -24.29 -55.20 2.78
C THR A 799 -22.94 -55.63 3.34
N ILE A 800 -22.99 -56.37 4.43
CA ILE A 800 -21.83 -57.07 5.00
C ILE A 800 -21.53 -58.22 4.09
N ILE A 801 -20.58 -58.09 3.20
CA ILE A 801 -19.92 -59.23 2.57
C ILE A 801 -18.94 -59.79 3.60
N SER A 802 -19.44 -60.76 4.40
CA SER A 802 -18.60 -61.65 5.18
C SER A 802 -17.86 -62.54 4.21
N LYS A 803 -16.61 -62.30 3.98
CA LYS A 803 -15.70 -63.29 3.41
C LYS A 803 -15.24 -64.17 4.55
N ASP A 804 -15.91 -65.34 4.65
CA ASP A 804 -15.33 -66.50 5.36
C ASP A 804 -14.17 -67.03 4.54
N ILE A 805 -13.04 -67.13 5.18
CA ILE A 805 -11.85 -67.82 4.70
C ILE A 805 -12.06 -69.29 5.10
N SER A 806 -12.18 -70.22 4.13
CA SER A 806 -11.79 -71.59 4.27
C SER A 806 -11.39 -72.22 2.93
N ASP A 807 -10.18 -72.55 2.86
CA ASP A 807 -9.37 -73.48 2.16
C ASP A 807 -9.91 -74.32 1.00
N GLU A 808 -9.01 -74.49 0.05
CA GLU A 808 -8.54 -75.68 -0.69
C GLU A 808 -9.28 -76.12 -1.96
N ASN A 809 -8.52 -76.12 -3.03
CA ASN A 809 -8.23 -77.16 -4.04
C ASN A 809 -9.25 -77.50 -5.18
N ASN A 810 -8.64 -77.46 -6.31
CA ASN A 810 -8.67 -78.28 -7.52
C ASN A 810 -9.39 -77.79 -8.83
N ILE A 811 -8.54 -77.48 -9.76
CA ILE A 811 -8.31 -78.11 -11.08
C ILE A 811 -9.60 -78.42 -11.93
N ASP A 812 -9.77 -77.83 -13.08
CA ASP A 812 -9.59 -78.34 -14.39
C ASP A 812 -10.66 -77.83 -15.43
N THR A 813 -10.08 -77.27 -16.46
CA THR A 813 -10.44 -77.39 -17.90
C THR A 813 -11.92 -77.37 -18.36
N THR A 814 -12.26 -76.52 -19.26
CA THR A 814 -12.44 -76.65 -20.69
C THR A 814 -13.41 -75.62 -21.31
N LEU A 815 -12.88 -74.82 -22.21
CA LEU A 815 -13.25 -74.56 -23.58
C LEU A 815 -14.73 -74.55 -24.02
N LYS A 816 -15.10 -73.57 -24.72
CA LYS A 816 -15.65 -73.38 -26.09
C LYS A 816 -16.74 -72.27 -26.06
N GLN A 817 -16.53 -71.24 -26.83
CA GLN A 817 -16.96 -70.98 -28.21
C GLN A 817 -18.52 -71.12 -28.40
N ASP A 818 -19.18 -70.09 -28.84
CA ASP A 818 -19.23 -69.54 -30.18
C ASP A 818 -20.29 -68.41 -30.34
N THR A 819 -19.94 -67.50 -31.18
CA THR A 819 -20.68 -66.80 -32.26
C THR A 819 -22.06 -66.18 -31.99
N ALA A 820 -22.18 -64.92 -32.17
CA ALA A 820 -22.22 -64.11 -33.40
C ALA A 820 -23.66 -63.72 -33.88
N ILE A 821 -23.74 -62.57 -34.47
CA ILE A 821 -24.65 -62.08 -35.52
C ILE A 821 -25.92 -61.34 -35.03
N THR A 822 -26.15 -60.20 -35.33
CA THR A 822 -26.21 -59.22 -36.40
C THR A 822 -27.42 -58.25 -36.22
N ASN A 823 -27.14 -57.02 -36.57
CA ASN A 823 -27.95 -56.11 -37.41
C ASN A 823 -29.37 -55.69 -36.94
N ASP A 824 -29.55 -54.50 -36.89
CA ASP A 824 -29.81 -53.42 -37.83
C ASP A 824 -31.18 -52.77 -37.60
N THR A 825 -31.32 -51.63 -37.58
CA THR A 825 -31.91 -50.60 -38.47
C THR A 825 -32.31 -49.32 -37.77
N SER A 826 -31.67 -48.31 -38.33
CA SER A 826 -32.08 -46.91 -38.44
C SER A 826 -33.60 -46.66 -38.55
N GLN A 827 -34.06 -45.58 -37.96
CA GLN A 827 -34.90 -44.60 -38.70
C GLN A 827 -34.91 -43.23 -37.98
N GLU A 828 -34.38 -42.25 -38.72
CA GLU A 828 -34.69 -40.84 -38.68
C GLU A 828 -36.21 -40.63 -38.84
N VAL A 829 -36.74 -39.60 -38.24
CA VAL A 829 -37.66 -38.65 -38.90
C VAL A 829 -37.65 -37.30 -38.26
N ASN A 830 -37.45 -36.32 -39.09
CA ASN A 830 -37.46 -34.90 -39.04
C ASN A 830 -38.83 -34.22 -38.80
N TYR A 831 -38.67 -32.92 -38.42
CA TYR A 831 -39.55 -31.74 -38.70
C TYR A 831 -40.89 -31.62 -37.97
N LEU A 832 -41.31 -30.50 -37.47
CA LEU A 832 -41.59 -29.21 -38.11
C LEU A 832 -41.87 -28.12 -37.06
N GLN A 833 -41.54 -26.94 -37.54
CA GLN A 833 -41.83 -25.59 -37.05
C GLN A 833 -43.32 -25.26 -36.89
N ASP A 834 -43.51 -24.17 -36.16
CA ASP A 834 -44.48 -23.06 -36.26
C ASP A 834 -45.64 -23.06 -35.27
N ASN A 835 -45.80 -22.02 -34.47
CA ASN A 835 -46.52 -20.77 -34.70
C ASN A 835 -46.74 -19.98 -33.45
N GLN A 836 -46.34 -18.74 -33.59
CA GLN A 836 -46.84 -17.43 -33.14
C GLN A 836 -48.13 -17.32 -32.29
N GLU A 837 -48.00 -16.26 -31.41
CA GLU A 837 -49.04 -15.31 -30.95
C GLU A 837 -49.93 -15.71 -29.76
N ASP A 838 -49.74 -15.02 -28.61
CA ASP A 838 -50.68 -13.99 -28.23
C ASP A 838 -50.21 -13.18 -27.01
N THR A 839 -50.08 -11.89 -27.27
CA THR A 839 -49.91 -10.80 -26.33
C THR A 839 -51.14 -10.62 -25.44
N LYS A 840 -50.96 -10.52 -24.12
CA LYS A 840 -51.91 -9.76 -23.28
C LYS A 840 -51.12 -8.96 -22.24
N THR A 841 -51.00 -7.67 -22.51
CA THR A 841 -50.71 -6.57 -21.57
C THR A 841 -51.75 -6.54 -20.46
N VAL A 842 -51.27 -6.44 -19.22
CA VAL A 842 -52.09 -6.01 -18.09
C VAL A 842 -51.36 -4.83 -17.43
N ASP A 843 -51.94 -3.66 -17.60
CA ASP A 843 -51.67 -2.41 -16.91
C ASP A 843 -51.90 -2.56 -15.40
N TYR A 844 -50.93 -2.13 -14.58
CA TYR A 844 -51.19 -1.76 -13.20
C TYR A 844 -50.70 -0.33 -12.95
N GLN A 845 -51.68 0.53 -12.71
CA GLN A 845 -51.55 1.93 -12.34
C GLN A 845 -50.94 2.05 -10.93
N GLU A 846 -50.01 3.00 -10.85
CA GLU A 846 -49.49 3.59 -9.62
C GLU A 846 -50.61 4.20 -8.77
N LYS A 847 -50.57 3.92 -7.47
CA LYS A 847 -51.19 4.75 -6.43
C LYS A 847 -50.16 5.04 -5.35
N THR A 848 -49.66 6.25 -5.36
CA THR A 848 -48.96 6.89 -4.24
C THR A 848 -49.93 7.27 -3.13
N PRO A 849 -49.59 7.10 -1.85
CA PRO A 849 -50.15 7.87 -0.78
C PRO A 849 -49.16 8.88 -0.22
N THR A 850 -49.55 10.14 -0.33
CA THR A 850 -49.05 11.27 0.43
C THR A 850 -49.26 11.07 1.93
N LEU A 851 -48.22 11.24 2.72
CA LEU A 851 -48.29 11.38 4.17
C LEU A 851 -47.81 12.75 4.61
N THR A 852 -48.70 13.46 5.22
CA THR A 852 -48.58 14.75 5.88
C THR A 852 -47.73 14.65 7.15
N ALA A 853 -46.99 15.72 7.40
CA ALA A 853 -46.24 15.98 8.64
C ALA A 853 -47.11 16.06 9.89
N ASN A 854 -46.66 15.48 10.99
CA ASN A 854 -46.55 16.07 12.34
C ASN A 854 -46.36 15.00 13.40
N SER A 855 -45.24 15.00 14.08
CA SER A 855 -45.17 15.09 15.54
C SER A 855 -43.76 14.71 16.05
N THR A 856 -43.13 15.69 16.59
CA THR A 856 -41.95 15.63 17.48
C THR A 856 -42.25 14.78 18.72
N LYS A 857 -41.45 13.73 18.96
CA LYS A 857 -41.25 13.15 20.30
C LYS A 857 -39.77 12.84 20.52
N LYS A 858 -39.22 13.52 21.54
CA LYS A 858 -37.95 13.29 22.18
C LYS A 858 -37.75 11.83 22.56
N LEU A 859 -36.65 11.23 22.10
CA LEU A 859 -36.16 9.97 22.65
C LEU A 859 -34.92 10.27 23.53
N LYS A 860 -35.07 9.90 24.80
CA LYS A 860 -34.00 9.92 25.81
C LYS A 860 -32.93 8.89 25.46
N PHE A 861 -31.67 9.30 25.57
CA PHE A 861 -30.52 8.41 25.62
C PHE A 861 -30.64 7.48 26.85
N MET A 862 -30.63 6.19 26.61
CA MET A 862 -30.30 5.18 27.62
C MET A 862 -28.81 4.83 27.47
N GLN A 863 -28.11 4.99 28.58
CA GLN A 863 -26.71 4.52 28.76
C GLN A 863 -26.67 3.00 28.57
N VAL A 864 -25.77 2.56 27.72
CA VAL A 864 -25.40 1.14 27.58
C VAL A 864 -24.40 0.81 28.67
N ALA A 865 -24.75 -0.14 29.51
CA ALA A 865 -23.92 -0.70 30.56
C ALA A 865 -22.72 -1.46 29.99
N GLU A 866 -21.58 -1.27 30.61
CA GLU A 866 -20.31 -1.98 30.33
C GLU A 866 -20.47 -3.49 30.55
N MET A 867 -20.05 -4.28 29.57
CA MET A 867 -19.79 -5.71 29.76
C MET A 867 -18.40 -5.94 30.36
N PRO A 868 -18.23 -6.88 31.29
CA PRO A 868 -16.94 -7.12 31.91
C PRO A 868 -16.02 -7.92 31.00
N THR A 869 -14.81 -7.43 30.83
CA THR A 869 -13.70 -8.12 30.21
C THR A 869 -13.23 -9.31 31.05
N LEU A 870 -13.32 -10.50 30.49
CA LEU A 870 -12.66 -11.71 30.99
C LEU A 870 -11.21 -11.72 30.49
N PHE A 871 -10.31 -11.21 31.30
CA PHE A 871 -8.89 -11.64 31.44
C PHE A 871 -8.21 -10.62 32.36
N GLY A 872 -8.22 -10.94 33.65
CA GLY A 872 -7.40 -10.25 34.62
C GLY A 872 -5.93 -10.68 34.49
N VAL A 873 -5.08 -9.73 34.12
CA VAL A 873 -3.67 -9.74 34.51
C VAL A 873 -3.31 -8.31 34.91
N SER A 874 -3.15 -8.11 36.19
CA SER A 874 -2.57 -6.91 36.77
C SER A 874 -1.07 -6.88 36.49
N ILE A 875 -0.61 -5.83 35.84
CA ILE A 875 0.81 -5.47 35.81
C ILE A 875 0.96 -4.23 36.69
N SER A 876 1.66 -4.40 37.81
CA SER A 876 2.13 -3.33 38.68
C SER A 876 3.25 -2.56 38.00
N THR A 877 3.12 -1.26 37.94
CA THR A 877 4.15 -0.30 37.59
C THR A 877 5.25 -0.26 38.67
N GLN A 878 6.49 -0.42 38.24
CA GLN A 878 7.65 0.34 38.68
C GLN A 878 8.44 0.81 37.49
#